data_48b9f66f3c5c00ccdc419d5c50a39429
#
_entry.id   48b9f66f3c5c00ccdc419d5c50a39429
#
_cell.length_a   1.000
_cell.length_b   1.000
_cell.length_c   1.000
_cell.angle_alpha   90.00
_cell.angle_beta   90.00
_cell.angle_gamma   90.00
#
_symmetry.space_group_name_H-M   'P 1'
#
loop_
_entity.id
_entity.type
_entity.pdbx_description
1 polymer ?
#
loop_
_entity_poly.entity_id
_entity_poly.type
_entity_poly.pdbx_seq_one_letter_code
_entity_poly.pdbx_strand_id
1 'polypeptide(L)'
;MNAEVFISYASEDRERILDLVERLRGAGVSVWIDQMGIEGATMWSQEIVEAIDGCKVLILAISQRSTESENVVKELALASERRKKILPVCLDASGIPKSMEYQLAGIQRVEYVEGREEQGLLAMIRSLGKLGVTVSSEASEEAAKAPGFVSHGHSHHGGPGLAKRKGAPWAKIAAGAVGLAVLTVGIFFLGGSSREATPKKPALGQAETNEVEQTRPLAKPVTLDTNRVVVLPFKTIGASGETADLGYGLVSTLTSKLQPLQNLTVIAKESARKFKDSEQSPREIGQALGAGTIVTGEIQTSSNKVQVNIQLIDANTEDLGWGSTFTKPKDDFLDLQNEIATKLASELKGELDAAEAQQLAQKATDIPEAETEYQKGRREWNKRSKDGFANAIKHFERAIELDPNFANPFAGLADTYGLLPSYNLEPALKVMPKAKLNAEKAIELNPNLAEAFASLSWILFTFDYDWNGAEKNFRTAIALNPNYATAHHWYGILMFVSGKFNQSITHLNKAIELEPTSVIIPTNLARALRLNKQKMVAMEKCEIAFRINPNFPAAVHEYVLCSSNFKDSIVRLKKSIDAYPNIPMVRRGLVWAYLKEGNIDSAKDHMIYSLDHFHDKMTVGFAEMYAGFGNYDEAFRWLKKGIEAKEGGVAFIATAFDFPDEFKSDSRFVESMKSINHPLYVDK
;
A
#
# COMPACT_ATOMS: atom_id res chain seq x y z
N MET A 1 -17.95 -11.88 14.52
CA MET A 1 -18.59 -13.18 14.19
C MET A 1 -18.32 -13.44 12.72
N ASN A 2 -17.64 -14.51 12.39
CA ASN A 2 -17.38 -14.86 10.99
C ASN A 2 -18.71 -15.30 10.35
N ALA A 3 -19.16 -14.59 9.31
CA ALA A 3 -20.34 -14.97 8.56
C ALA A 3 -20.09 -16.31 7.86
N GLU A 4 -21.10 -17.19 7.84
CA GLU A 4 -20.97 -18.51 7.21
C GLU A 4 -21.13 -18.44 5.68
N VAL A 5 -21.79 -17.41 5.18
CA VAL A 5 -22.07 -17.19 3.76
C VAL A 5 -21.52 -15.84 3.32
N PHE A 6 -20.79 -15.82 2.22
CA PHE A 6 -20.37 -14.62 1.50
C PHE A 6 -21.19 -14.51 0.21
N ILE A 7 -21.73 -13.33 -0.12
CA ILE A 7 -22.43 -13.09 -1.40
C ILE A 7 -21.61 -12.17 -2.27
N SER A 8 -21.18 -12.69 -3.42
CA SER A 8 -20.53 -11.96 -4.51
C SER A 8 -21.58 -11.51 -5.53
N TYR A 9 -21.61 -10.21 -5.87
CA TYR A 9 -22.63 -9.63 -6.76
C TYR A 9 -22.13 -8.34 -7.44
N ALA A 10 -22.75 -7.94 -8.55
CA ALA A 10 -22.49 -6.65 -9.19
C ALA A 10 -23.19 -5.52 -8.42
N SER A 11 -22.55 -4.36 -8.33
CA SER A 11 -23.06 -3.18 -7.59
C SER A 11 -24.47 -2.76 -8.03
N GLU A 12 -24.78 -2.95 -9.30
CA GLU A 12 -26.08 -2.62 -9.90
C GLU A 12 -27.21 -3.57 -9.47
N ASP A 13 -26.88 -4.75 -8.93
CA ASP A 13 -27.85 -5.73 -8.41
C ASP A 13 -28.12 -5.54 -6.90
N ARG A 14 -27.50 -4.51 -6.29
CA ARG A 14 -27.46 -4.28 -4.85
C ARG A 14 -28.84 -4.30 -4.17
N GLU A 15 -29.82 -3.62 -4.71
CA GLU A 15 -31.16 -3.53 -4.11
C GLU A 15 -31.79 -4.92 -3.97
N ARG A 16 -31.68 -5.73 -5.01
CA ARG A 16 -32.19 -7.09 -5.05
C ARG A 16 -31.41 -8.06 -4.14
N ILE A 17 -30.11 -7.82 -4.02
CA ILE A 17 -29.27 -8.61 -3.11
C ILE A 17 -29.54 -8.25 -1.65
N LEU A 18 -29.84 -7.00 -1.32
CA LEU A 18 -30.22 -6.62 0.03
C LEU A 18 -31.53 -7.30 0.48
N ASP A 19 -32.55 -7.38 -0.39
CA ASP A 19 -33.78 -8.14 -0.10
C ASP A 19 -33.47 -9.63 0.14
N LEU A 20 -32.65 -10.24 -0.70
CA LEU A 20 -32.21 -11.62 -0.51
C LEU A 20 -31.48 -11.84 0.81
N VAL A 21 -30.59 -10.90 1.20
CA VAL A 21 -29.84 -10.97 2.47
C VAL A 21 -30.78 -10.90 3.66
N GLU A 22 -31.78 -10.02 3.67
CA GLU A 22 -32.77 -9.93 4.74
C GLU A 22 -33.55 -11.24 4.89
N ARG A 23 -33.97 -11.84 3.80
CA ARG A 23 -34.68 -13.13 3.78
C ARG A 23 -33.79 -14.28 4.26
N LEU A 24 -32.53 -14.34 3.84
CA LEU A 24 -31.57 -15.36 4.32
C LEU A 24 -31.28 -15.19 5.83
N ARG A 25 -31.13 -13.95 6.30
CA ARG A 25 -30.97 -13.66 7.74
C ARG A 25 -32.22 -14.03 8.53
N GLY A 26 -33.41 -13.77 7.99
CA GLY A 26 -34.68 -14.24 8.56
C GLY A 26 -34.76 -15.75 8.69
N ALA A 27 -34.14 -16.50 7.78
CA ALA A 27 -33.99 -17.95 7.83
C ALA A 27 -32.86 -18.43 8.77
N GLY A 28 -32.20 -17.54 9.53
CA GLY A 28 -31.13 -17.88 10.47
C GLY A 28 -29.75 -18.03 9.84
N VAL A 29 -29.55 -17.64 8.57
CA VAL A 29 -28.25 -17.72 7.88
C VAL A 29 -27.41 -16.48 8.21
N SER A 30 -26.16 -16.68 8.65
CA SER A 30 -25.19 -15.59 8.85
C SER A 30 -24.55 -15.21 7.52
N VAL A 31 -24.91 -14.01 7.01
CA VAL A 31 -24.51 -13.54 5.67
C VAL A 31 -23.64 -12.31 5.77
N TRP A 32 -22.53 -12.31 5.03
CA TRP A 32 -21.68 -11.17 4.74
C TRP A 32 -21.85 -10.71 3.29
N ILE A 33 -21.95 -9.41 3.11
CA ILE A 33 -21.93 -8.72 1.79
C ILE A 33 -21.05 -7.49 1.88
N ASP A 34 -20.48 -7.08 0.77
CA ASP A 34 -19.86 -5.76 0.66
C ASP A 34 -20.92 -4.67 0.78
N GLN A 35 -20.87 -3.90 1.88
CA GLN A 35 -21.80 -2.81 2.15
C GLN A 35 -21.43 -1.50 1.45
N MET A 36 -20.19 -1.40 0.98
CA MET A 36 -19.67 -0.23 0.29
C MET A 36 -19.49 -0.60 -1.19
N GLY A 37 -20.48 -0.33 -2.02
CA GLY A 37 -20.35 -0.46 -3.46
C GLY A 37 -19.06 0.20 -3.92
N ILE A 38 -18.10 -0.59 -4.38
CA ILE A 38 -16.81 -0.11 -4.87
C ILE A 38 -17.07 0.51 -6.23
N GLU A 39 -17.29 1.82 -6.26
CA GLU A 39 -17.13 2.61 -7.48
C GLU A 39 -15.63 2.81 -7.72
N GLY A 40 -15.10 2.17 -8.77
CA GLY A 40 -13.84 2.49 -9.42
C GLY A 40 -12.56 2.04 -8.70
N ALA A 41 -11.88 1.04 -9.27
CA ALA A 41 -10.43 0.78 -9.22
C ALA A 41 -9.71 0.94 -7.87
N THR A 42 -10.26 0.42 -6.78
CA THR A 42 -9.55 0.30 -5.52
C THR A 42 -9.21 -1.17 -5.24
N MET A 43 -7.98 -1.40 -4.78
CA MET A 43 -7.49 -2.74 -4.40
C MET A 43 -8.52 -3.48 -3.54
N TRP A 44 -8.69 -4.76 -3.77
CA TRP A 44 -9.44 -5.67 -2.93
C TRP A 44 -9.19 -5.36 -1.47
N SER A 45 -10.25 -5.05 -0.73
CA SER A 45 -10.10 -4.81 0.70
C SER A 45 -9.72 -6.14 1.36
N GLN A 46 -8.83 -6.07 2.33
CA GLN A 46 -8.47 -7.22 3.15
C GLN A 46 -9.71 -7.88 3.76
N GLU A 47 -10.76 -7.10 3.98
CA GLU A 47 -12.06 -7.54 4.49
C GLU A 47 -12.78 -8.54 3.57
N ILE A 48 -12.72 -8.33 2.24
CA ILE A 48 -13.28 -9.27 1.26
C ILE A 48 -12.51 -10.59 1.30
N VAL A 49 -11.18 -10.52 1.33
CA VAL A 49 -10.32 -11.71 1.43
C VAL A 49 -10.59 -12.46 2.72
N GLU A 50 -10.65 -11.78 3.86
CA GLU A 50 -10.94 -12.39 5.16
C GLU A 50 -12.37 -12.94 5.25
N ALA A 51 -13.34 -12.25 4.65
CA ALA A 51 -14.72 -12.71 4.60
C ALA A 51 -14.85 -13.99 3.72
N ILE A 52 -14.16 -14.04 2.58
CA ILE A 52 -14.09 -15.23 1.74
C ILE A 52 -13.34 -16.35 2.48
N ASP A 53 -12.22 -16.05 3.16
CA ASP A 53 -11.48 -17.06 3.95
C ASP A 53 -12.29 -17.55 5.16
N GLY A 54 -13.12 -16.73 5.76
CA GLY A 54 -13.97 -17.06 6.91
C GLY A 54 -15.27 -17.79 6.56
N CYS A 55 -15.80 -17.64 5.34
CA CYS A 55 -17.07 -18.24 4.95
C CYS A 55 -16.98 -19.76 4.69
N LYS A 56 -18.11 -20.45 4.84
CA LYS A 56 -18.27 -21.85 4.44
C LYS A 56 -18.70 -21.98 2.98
N VAL A 57 -19.53 -21.03 2.50
CA VAL A 57 -20.12 -21.01 1.17
C VAL A 57 -20.04 -19.62 0.59
N LEU A 58 -19.60 -19.51 -0.67
CA LEU A 58 -19.75 -18.32 -1.47
C LEU A 58 -20.99 -18.46 -2.36
N ILE A 59 -21.97 -17.59 -2.18
CA ILE A 59 -23.08 -17.41 -3.14
C ILE A 59 -22.58 -16.48 -4.23
N LEU A 60 -22.60 -16.94 -5.48
CA LEU A 60 -22.30 -16.14 -6.66
C LEU A 60 -23.61 -15.70 -7.33
N ALA A 61 -23.95 -14.45 -7.19
CA ALA A 61 -25.13 -13.87 -7.85
C ALA A 61 -24.82 -13.60 -9.32
N ILE A 62 -25.48 -14.34 -10.22
CA ILE A 62 -25.26 -14.27 -11.67
C ILE A 62 -26.38 -13.45 -12.30
N SER A 63 -26.01 -12.33 -12.93
CA SER A 63 -26.84 -11.48 -13.79
C SER A 63 -26.05 -11.10 -15.01
N GLN A 64 -26.67 -10.45 -15.99
CA GLN A 64 -25.94 -9.85 -17.12
C GLN A 64 -24.84 -8.90 -16.62
N ARG A 65 -25.09 -8.14 -15.57
CA ARG A 65 -24.16 -7.17 -14.97
C ARG A 65 -23.01 -7.84 -14.23
N SER A 66 -23.29 -8.88 -13.47
CA SER A 66 -22.25 -9.61 -12.73
C SER A 66 -21.25 -10.32 -13.65
N THR A 67 -21.67 -10.67 -14.88
CA THR A 67 -20.79 -11.32 -15.87
C THR A 67 -19.77 -10.35 -16.47
N GLU A 68 -20.01 -9.06 -16.39
CA GLU A 68 -19.11 -7.99 -16.85
C GLU A 68 -18.29 -7.38 -15.71
N SER A 69 -18.59 -7.73 -14.45
CA SER A 69 -17.88 -7.22 -13.26
C SER A 69 -16.57 -7.94 -13.02
N GLU A 70 -15.46 -7.24 -13.15
CA GLU A 70 -14.12 -7.78 -12.81
C GLU A 70 -14.01 -8.22 -11.34
N ASN A 71 -14.69 -7.53 -10.42
CA ASN A 71 -14.64 -7.84 -9.00
C ASN A 71 -15.31 -9.19 -8.72
N VAL A 72 -16.47 -9.46 -9.31
CA VAL A 72 -17.17 -10.75 -9.20
C VAL A 72 -16.31 -11.90 -9.74
N VAL A 73 -15.61 -11.68 -10.87
CA VAL A 73 -14.69 -12.68 -11.45
C VAL A 73 -13.51 -12.96 -10.51
N LYS A 74 -12.94 -11.92 -9.90
CA LYS A 74 -11.81 -12.02 -8.94
C LYS A 74 -12.24 -12.75 -7.65
N GLU A 75 -13.42 -12.45 -7.11
CA GLU A 75 -13.97 -13.09 -5.91
C GLU A 75 -14.25 -14.57 -6.15
N LEU A 76 -14.80 -14.92 -7.31
CA LEU A 76 -14.98 -16.30 -7.73
C LEU A 76 -13.65 -17.04 -7.87
N ALA A 77 -12.63 -16.41 -8.45
CA ALA A 77 -11.31 -16.98 -8.61
C ALA A 77 -10.66 -17.25 -7.25
N LEU A 78 -10.72 -16.29 -6.32
CA LEU A 78 -10.20 -16.43 -4.96
C LEU A 78 -10.92 -17.54 -4.19
N ALA A 79 -12.25 -17.58 -4.23
CA ALA A 79 -13.03 -18.62 -3.57
C ALA A 79 -12.67 -20.03 -4.11
N SER A 80 -12.43 -20.14 -5.43
CA SER A 80 -11.99 -21.38 -6.06
C SER A 80 -10.59 -21.79 -5.62
N GLU A 81 -9.64 -20.85 -5.55
CA GLU A 81 -8.28 -21.07 -5.03
C GLU A 81 -8.30 -21.53 -3.56
N ARG A 82 -9.15 -20.93 -2.74
CA ARG A 82 -9.38 -21.27 -1.33
C ARG A 82 -10.24 -22.52 -1.12
N ARG A 83 -10.64 -23.21 -2.21
CA ARG A 83 -11.49 -24.41 -2.21
C ARG A 83 -12.79 -24.22 -1.44
N LYS A 84 -13.39 -23.02 -1.52
CA LYS A 84 -14.70 -22.73 -0.93
C LYS A 84 -15.80 -23.43 -1.72
N LYS A 85 -16.89 -23.77 -1.05
CA LYS A 85 -18.08 -24.26 -1.70
C LYS A 85 -18.77 -23.08 -2.39
N ILE A 86 -19.06 -23.21 -3.70
CA ILE A 86 -19.67 -22.14 -4.48
C ILE A 86 -21.11 -22.55 -4.78
N LEU A 87 -22.06 -21.63 -4.54
CA LEU A 87 -23.48 -21.78 -4.88
C LEU A 87 -23.86 -20.71 -5.90
N PRO A 88 -23.91 -21.01 -7.21
CA PRO A 88 -24.34 -20.07 -8.22
C PRO A 88 -25.85 -19.82 -8.12
N VAL A 89 -26.24 -18.54 -8.08
CA VAL A 89 -27.63 -18.06 -7.99
C VAL A 89 -27.91 -17.16 -9.17
N CYS A 90 -28.75 -17.58 -10.10
CA CYS A 90 -29.11 -16.81 -11.27
C CYS A 90 -30.24 -15.83 -10.91
N LEU A 91 -29.96 -14.55 -11.09
CA LEU A 91 -30.91 -13.45 -10.87
C LEU A 91 -31.76 -13.17 -12.10
N ASP A 92 -31.26 -13.52 -13.28
CA ASP A 92 -31.94 -13.37 -14.57
C ASP A 92 -31.68 -14.57 -15.49
N ALA A 93 -32.10 -14.48 -16.73
CA ALA A 93 -31.93 -15.55 -17.74
C ALA A 93 -30.54 -15.53 -18.41
N SER A 94 -29.59 -14.78 -17.90
CA SER A 94 -28.23 -14.67 -18.45
C SER A 94 -27.52 -16.02 -18.39
N GLY A 95 -26.76 -16.32 -19.41
CA GLY A 95 -25.89 -17.49 -19.45
C GLY A 95 -24.63 -17.28 -18.59
N ILE A 96 -23.98 -18.38 -18.19
CA ILE A 96 -22.65 -18.30 -17.56
C ILE A 96 -21.64 -17.82 -18.60
N PRO A 97 -20.87 -16.73 -18.32
CA PRO A 97 -19.84 -16.24 -19.23
C PRO A 97 -18.67 -17.20 -19.30
N LYS A 98 -17.98 -17.23 -20.45
CA LYS A 98 -16.78 -18.09 -20.67
C LYS A 98 -15.72 -17.90 -19.60
N SER A 99 -15.57 -16.72 -19.05
CA SER A 99 -14.63 -16.39 -17.96
C SER A 99 -14.91 -17.14 -16.66
N MET A 100 -16.15 -17.57 -16.42
CA MET A 100 -16.58 -18.29 -15.21
C MET A 100 -16.90 -19.77 -15.45
N GLU A 101 -16.97 -20.22 -16.72
CA GLU A 101 -17.36 -21.59 -17.07
C GLU A 101 -16.46 -22.64 -16.40
N TYR A 102 -15.16 -22.39 -16.32
CA TYR A 102 -14.20 -23.34 -15.74
C TYR A 102 -14.45 -23.56 -14.25
N GLN A 103 -14.68 -22.50 -13.47
CA GLN A 103 -14.91 -22.57 -12.03
C GLN A 103 -16.29 -23.13 -11.68
N LEU A 104 -17.27 -22.96 -12.56
CA LEU A 104 -18.66 -23.36 -12.35
C LEU A 104 -19.04 -24.66 -13.03
N ALA A 105 -18.08 -25.30 -13.72
CA ALA A 105 -18.34 -26.58 -14.42
C ALA A 105 -18.80 -27.68 -13.46
N GLY A 106 -19.99 -28.23 -13.73
CA GLY A 106 -20.57 -29.29 -12.92
C GLY A 106 -21.23 -28.86 -11.61
N ILE A 107 -21.32 -27.57 -11.30
CA ILE A 107 -21.99 -27.05 -10.11
C ILE A 107 -23.47 -26.78 -10.47
N GLN A 108 -24.39 -27.28 -9.66
CA GLN A 108 -25.83 -26.99 -9.80
C GLN A 108 -26.12 -25.55 -9.35
N ARG A 109 -26.91 -24.85 -10.14
CA ARG A 109 -27.33 -23.47 -9.88
C ARG A 109 -28.75 -23.39 -9.34
N VAL A 110 -29.04 -22.32 -8.62
CA VAL A 110 -30.35 -21.96 -8.12
C VAL A 110 -30.88 -20.78 -8.93
N GLU A 111 -32.15 -20.84 -9.36
CA GLU A 111 -32.81 -19.71 -10.02
C GLU A 111 -33.52 -18.84 -8.97
N TYR A 112 -33.17 -17.57 -8.90
CA TYR A 112 -33.82 -16.54 -8.07
C TYR A 112 -34.26 -15.39 -8.97
N VAL A 113 -35.25 -15.71 -9.83
CA VAL A 113 -35.75 -14.80 -10.88
C VAL A 113 -37.11 -14.19 -10.49
N GLU A 114 -37.43 -13.05 -11.08
CA GLU A 114 -38.67 -12.33 -10.82
C GLU A 114 -39.92 -13.25 -11.01
N GLY A 115 -40.82 -13.22 -10.02
CA GLY A 115 -42.01 -14.08 -9.96
C GLY A 115 -41.78 -15.51 -9.45
N ARG A 116 -40.53 -15.89 -9.10
CA ARG A 116 -40.17 -17.19 -8.52
C ARG A 116 -39.22 -17.08 -7.31
N GLU A 117 -39.12 -15.90 -6.70
CA GLU A 117 -38.18 -15.59 -5.63
C GLU A 117 -38.35 -16.53 -4.43
N GLU A 118 -39.61 -16.87 -4.07
CA GLU A 118 -39.91 -17.72 -2.93
C GLU A 118 -39.41 -19.16 -3.14
N GLN A 119 -39.62 -19.67 -4.35
CA GLN A 119 -39.12 -21.02 -4.71
C GLN A 119 -37.59 -21.06 -4.78
N GLY A 120 -36.97 -19.99 -5.30
CA GLY A 120 -35.53 -19.80 -5.35
C GLY A 120 -34.93 -19.72 -3.94
N LEU A 121 -35.55 -18.97 -3.03
CA LEU A 121 -35.12 -18.86 -1.64
C LEU A 121 -35.14 -20.22 -0.92
N LEU A 122 -36.26 -20.97 -1.02
CA LEU A 122 -36.37 -22.30 -0.40
C LEU A 122 -35.34 -23.28 -0.97
N ALA A 123 -35.07 -23.25 -2.28
CA ALA A 123 -34.05 -24.06 -2.93
C ALA A 123 -32.64 -23.69 -2.43
N MET A 124 -32.38 -22.39 -2.21
CA MET A 124 -31.12 -21.84 -1.68
C MET A 124 -30.91 -22.29 -0.24
N ILE A 125 -31.91 -22.11 0.65
CA ILE A 125 -31.88 -22.55 2.06
C ILE A 125 -31.59 -24.04 2.16
N ARG A 126 -32.24 -24.88 1.34
CA ARG A 126 -32.00 -26.30 1.26
C ARG A 126 -30.57 -26.64 0.83
N SER A 127 -30.05 -25.89 -0.15
CA SER A 127 -28.69 -26.08 -0.65
C SER A 127 -27.63 -25.67 0.40
N LEU A 128 -27.84 -24.53 1.08
CA LEU A 128 -26.98 -24.04 2.14
C LEU A 128 -26.90 -25.02 3.32
N GLY A 129 -28.07 -25.56 3.76
CA GLY A 129 -28.10 -26.62 4.80
C GLY A 129 -27.31 -27.88 4.41
N LYS A 130 -27.42 -28.35 3.16
CA LYS A 130 -26.61 -29.49 2.64
C LYS A 130 -25.12 -29.15 2.57
N LEU A 131 -24.77 -27.89 2.38
CA LEU A 131 -23.39 -27.39 2.33
C LEU A 131 -22.80 -27.15 3.74
N GLY A 132 -23.58 -27.34 4.82
CA GLY A 132 -23.15 -27.25 6.21
C GLY A 132 -23.25 -25.85 6.80
N VAL A 133 -24.08 -24.98 6.20
CA VAL A 133 -24.43 -23.64 6.75
C VAL A 133 -25.53 -23.81 7.77
N THR A 134 -25.46 -23.06 8.86
CA THR A 134 -26.48 -23.03 9.92
C THR A 134 -27.74 -22.36 9.41
N VAL A 135 -28.88 -23.03 9.51
CA VAL A 135 -30.21 -22.55 9.13
C VAL A 135 -31.17 -22.81 10.29
N SER A 136 -32.16 -21.95 10.49
CA SER A 136 -33.16 -22.18 11.55
C SER A 136 -33.97 -23.45 11.29
N SER A 137 -34.44 -24.12 12.37
CA SER A 137 -35.23 -25.33 12.24
C SER A 137 -36.50 -25.15 11.45
N GLU A 138 -37.18 -24.02 11.63
CA GLU A 138 -38.41 -23.62 10.93
C GLU A 138 -38.18 -23.49 9.42
N ALA A 139 -37.16 -22.70 9.03
CA ALA A 139 -36.80 -22.53 7.63
C ALA A 139 -36.31 -23.81 6.95
N SER A 140 -35.63 -24.66 7.69
CA SER A 140 -35.18 -26.00 7.21
C SER A 140 -36.34 -26.95 6.93
N GLU A 141 -37.37 -26.97 7.80
CA GLU A 141 -38.57 -27.77 7.60
C GLU A 141 -39.42 -27.27 6.43
N GLU A 142 -39.56 -25.97 6.29
CA GLU A 142 -40.27 -25.34 5.19
C GLU A 142 -39.59 -25.61 3.84
N ALA A 143 -38.27 -25.42 3.79
CA ALA A 143 -37.47 -25.75 2.62
C ALA A 143 -37.54 -27.23 2.25
N ALA A 144 -37.66 -28.16 3.22
CA ALA A 144 -37.79 -29.61 2.97
C ALA A 144 -39.14 -30.00 2.31
N LYS A 145 -40.22 -29.25 2.57
CA LYS A 145 -41.57 -29.47 2.03
C LYS A 145 -41.75 -28.95 0.60
N ALA A 146 -40.90 -28.02 0.14
CA ALA A 146 -41.00 -27.46 -1.19
C ALA A 146 -40.67 -28.51 -2.28
N PRO A 147 -41.40 -28.55 -3.42
CA PRO A 147 -41.11 -29.46 -4.51
C PRO A 147 -39.70 -29.30 -5.06
N GLY A 148 -39.01 -30.40 -5.33
CA GLY A 148 -37.66 -30.39 -5.86
C GLY A 148 -37.57 -29.72 -7.23
N PHE A 149 -36.76 -28.68 -7.36
CA PHE A 149 -36.55 -27.95 -8.59
C PHE A 149 -35.61 -28.74 -9.49
N VAL A 150 -36.09 -29.23 -10.65
CA VAL A 150 -35.27 -29.84 -11.71
C VAL A 150 -34.94 -28.71 -12.72
N SER A 151 -33.72 -28.27 -12.75
CA SER A 151 -33.23 -27.35 -13.79
C SER A 151 -33.23 -28.08 -15.14
N HIS A 152 -33.95 -27.54 -16.11
CA HIS A 152 -33.91 -28.05 -17.49
C HIS A 152 -32.61 -27.55 -18.15
N GLY A 153 -31.58 -28.38 -18.11
CA GLY A 153 -30.41 -28.23 -18.97
C GLY A 153 -30.79 -28.66 -20.39
N HIS A 154 -30.58 -27.79 -21.38
CA HIS A 154 -30.69 -28.17 -22.78
C HIS A 154 -29.65 -29.24 -23.12
N SER A 155 -30.14 -30.44 -23.40
CA SER A 155 -29.38 -31.60 -23.85
C SER A 155 -29.15 -31.52 -25.36
N HIS A 156 -27.91 -31.64 -25.79
CA HIS A 156 -27.61 -32.16 -27.14
C HIS A 156 -26.93 -33.54 -26.99
N HIS A 157 -27.64 -34.56 -27.52
CA HIS A 157 -27.34 -35.91 -27.98
C HIS A 157 -25.85 -36.32 -28.01
N GLY A 158 -25.46 -37.52 -27.74
CA GLY A 158 -26.05 -38.82 -27.59
C GLY A 158 -24.97 -39.86 -27.36
N GLY A 159 -25.25 -40.84 -26.63
CA GLY A 159 -24.87 -42.14 -26.20
C GLY A 159 -23.60 -42.86 -26.71
N PRO A 160 -23.37 -44.15 -26.37
CA PRO A 160 -23.79 -44.89 -25.20
C PRO A 160 -22.62 -45.52 -24.40
N GLY A 161 -22.91 -45.85 -23.18
CA GLY A 161 -22.38 -46.82 -22.23
C GLY A 161 -21.02 -47.49 -22.37
N LEU A 162 -20.32 -47.63 -21.24
CA LEU A 162 -19.86 -48.88 -20.68
C LEU A 162 -18.93 -48.71 -19.47
N ALA A 163 -19.36 -49.32 -18.36
CA ALA A 163 -18.58 -50.07 -17.40
C ALA A 163 -17.32 -49.52 -16.71
N LYS A 164 -17.40 -49.62 -15.39
CA LYS A 164 -16.32 -49.64 -14.38
C LYS A 164 -15.03 -50.32 -14.84
N ARG A 165 -13.89 -49.70 -14.56
CA ARG A 165 -12.70 -50.41 -14.08
C ARG A 165 -11.75 -49.53 -13.27
N LYS A 166 -11.18 -50.15 -12.25
CA LYS A 166 -10.21 -49.69 -11.27
C LYS A 166 -8.82 -49.46 -11.86
N GLY A 167 -8.02 -48.60 -11.22
CA GLY A 167 -6.56 -48.78 -11.08
C GLY A 167 -5.69 -47.80 -11.82
N ALA A 168 -4.91 -47.06 -11.04
CA ALA A 168 -3.74 -46.26 -11.41
C ALA A 168 -2.61 -47.10 -12.03
N PRO A 169 -1.41 -46.58 -12.36
CA PRO A 169 -0.89 -45.20 -12.50
C PRO A 169 0.06 -45.00 -13.72
N TRP A 170 0.56 -43.77 -13.90
CA TRP A 170 1.85 -43.39 -14.53
C TRP A 170 2.00 -43.20 -16.03
N ALA A 171 2.48 -42.00 -16.34
CA ALA A 171 3.65 -41.66 -17.16
C ALA A 171 3.49 -41.41 -18.66
N LYS A 172 3.84 -40.15 -19.00
CA LYS A 172 4.68 -39.68 -20.11
C LYS A 172 4.25 -39.91 -21.57
N ILE A 173 4.38 -38.82 -22.32
CA ILE A 173 5.07 -38.57 -23.61
C ILE A 173 4.19 -37.63 -24.45
N ALA A 174 4.57 -36.41 -24.63
CA ALA A 174 5.36 -35.77 -25.69
C ALA A 174 4.74 -35.68 -27.07
N ALA A 175 4.73 -34.45 -27.56
CA ALA A 175 5.08 -33.95 -28.87
C ALA A 175 4.09 -34.05 -30.04
N GLY A 176 4.06 -32.93 -30.76
CA GLY A 176 3.74 -32.80 -32.18
C GLY A 176 2.64 -31.78 -32.46
N ALA A 177 2.92 -30.59 -32.73
CA ALA A 177 3.46 -29.92 -33.92
C ALA A 177 2.39 -29.55 -34.98
N VAL A 178 2.38 -28.27 -35.31
CA VAL A 178 2.21 -27.65 -36.63
C VAL A 178 0.80 -27.43 -37.20
N GLY A 179 0.56 -26.17 -37.54
CA GLY A 179 -0.36 -25.82 -38.61
C GLY A 179 -0.83 -24.36 -38.67
N LEU A 180 0.00 -23.54 -39.22
CA LEU A 180 -0.22 -22.21 -39.80
C LEU A 180 -1.51 -22.13 -40.64
N ALA A 181 -2.26 -21.03 -40.55
CA ALA A 181 -2.78 -20.36 -41.75
C ALA A 181 -3.21 -18.91 -41.44
N VAL A 182 -2.48 -18.02 -42.05
CA VAL A 182 -2.77 -16.62 -42.36
C VAL A 182 -3.84 -16.58 -43.45
N LEU A 183 -4.79 -15.66 -43.39
CA LEU A 183 -5.22 -14.90 -44.59
C LEU A 183 -6.04 -13.67 -44.24
N THR A 184 -5.49 -12.58 -44.67
CA THR A 184 -5.93 -11.21 -44.90
C THR A 184 -7.15 -11.07 -45.84
N VAL A 185 -7.59 -9.82 -45.92
CA VAL A 185 -8.39 -9.06 -46.89
C VAL A 185 -9.66 -8.51 -46.26
N GLY A 186 -9.99 -7.27 -46.17
CA GLY A 186 -9.61 -6.06 -46.91
C GLY A 186 -10.90 -5.31 -47.32
N ILE A 187 -11.01 -4.10 -46.87
CA ILE A 187 -11.55 -2.88 -47.53
C ILE A 187 -12.86 -2.95 -48.33
N PHE A 188 -13.81 -2.04 -48.06
CA PHE A 188 -14.42 -1.01 -48.96
C PHE A 188 -15.72 -0.47 -48.32
N PHE A 189 -15.80 0.75 -47.96
CA PHE A 189 -16.14 2.04 -48.58
C PHE A 189 -17.57 2.20 -49.15
N LEU A 190 -18.11 3.40 -48.82
CA LEU A 190 -19.17 4.19 -49.46
C LEU A 190 -20.61 3.80 -49.03
N GLY A 191 -21.46 4.67 -48.51
CA GLY A 191 -21.70 6.07 -48.81
C GLY A 191 -23.20 6.20 -49.06
N GLY A 192 -23.88 7.17 -48.54
CA GLY A 192 -25.24 7.41 -48.98
C GLY A 192 -26.08 8.19 -47.96
N SER A 193 -26.14 9.49 -48.16
CA SER A 193 -27.07 10.44 -47.56
C SER A 193 -28.53 10.21 -48.00
N SER A 194 -29.49 10.39 -47.14
CA SER A 194 -30.78 10.97 -47.53
C SER A 194 -31.53 11.61 -46.35
N ARG A 195 -31.98 12.79 -46.59
CA ARG A 195 -32.81 13.68 -45.76
C ARG A 195 -34.25 13.17 -45.66
N GLU A 196 -34.91 13.68 -44.65
CA GLU A 196 -36.32 14.13 -44.53
C GLU A 196 -36.92 13.61 -43.23
N ALA A 197 -37.74 14.28 -42.46
CA ALA A 197 -38.32 15.60 -42.37
C ALA A 197 -39.02 15.65 -40.99
N THR A 198 -39.02 16.82 -40.41
CA THR A 198 -39.77 17.14 -39.17
C THR A 198 -41.28 17.16 -39.37
N PRO A 199 -42.10 17.03 -38.33
CA PRO A 199 -43.08 18.08 -38.08
C PRO A 199 -43.14 18.60 -36.64
N LYS A 200 -43.62 19.84 -36.63
CA LYS A 200 -43.74 20.90 -35.66
C LYS A 200 -44.48 20.58 -34.35
N LYS A 201 -44.08 21.41 -33.37
CA LYS A 201 -44.66 21.79 -32.06
C LYS A 201 -46.17 22.00 -31.99
N PRO A 202 -46.71 22.07 -30.73
CA PRO A 202 -47.00 23.42 -30.24
C PRO A 202 -46.43 23.74 -28.83
N ALA A 203 -46.26 25.03 -28.64
CA ALA A 203 -45.73 25.70 -27.48
C ALA A 203 -46.74 25.88 -26.35
N LEU A 204 -46.28 25.95 -25.10
CA LEU A 204 -46.80 26.86 -24.07
C LEU A 204 -45.89 26.88 -22.83
N GLY A 205 -45.53 28.08 -22.39
CA GLY A 205 -45.29 28.42 -20.99
C GLY A 205 -43.85 28.68 -20.62
N GLN A 206 -43.40 29.93 -20.69
CA GLN A 206 -42.21 30.50 -20.10
C GLN A 206 -42.31 30.43 -18.57
N ALA A 207 -41.27 29.87 -17.92
CA ALA A 207 -40.84 30.28 -16.60
C ALA A 207 -39.31 30.41 -16.66
N GLU A 208 -38.85 31.65 -16.55
CA GLU A 208 -37.45 32.03 -16.47
C GLU A 208 -36.85 31.48 -15.16
N THR A 209 -35.94 30.54 -15.27
CA THR A 209 -34.95 30.26 -14.23
C THR A 209 -33.58 30.59 -14.81
N ASN A 210 -33.02 31.70 -14.35
CA ASN A 210 -31.63 32.07 -14.57
C ASN A 210 -30.72 31.03 -13.92
N GLU A 211 -30.32 30.01 -14.64
CA GLU A 211 -29.11 29.25 -14.33
C GLU A 211 -27.91 30.03 -14.87
N VAL A 212 -27.21 30.69 -13.94
CA VAL A 212 -25.89 31.19 -14.19
C VAL A 212 -24.96 29.96 -14.30
N GLU A 213 -24.74 29.55 -15.53
CA GLU A 213 -23.68 28.60 -15.88
C GLU A 213 -22.35 29.28 -15.56
N GLN A 214 -21.90 29.09 -14.29
CA GLN A 214 -20.52 29.41 -13.93
C GLN A 214 -19.62 28.44 -14.70
N THR A 215 -19.20 28.84 -15.88
CA THR A 215 -18.02 28.28 -16.54
C THR A 215 -16.84 28.42 -15.58
N ARG A 216 -16.52 27.33 -14.85
CA ARG A 216 -15.20 27.20 -14.20
C ARG A 216 -14.16 27.43 -15.30
N PRO A 217 -13.24 28.36 -15.11
CA PRO A 217 -12.11 28.48 -16.01
C PRO A 217 -11.42 27.12 -16.05
N LEU A 218 -11.29 26.53 -17.24
CA LEU A 218 -10.41 25.39 -17.47
C LEU A 218 -9.04 25.79 -16.86
N ALA A 219 -8.64 25.13 -15.79
CA ALA A 219 -7.34 25.33 -15.20
C ALA A 219 -6.32 25.11 -16.33
N LYS A 220 -5.45 26.11 -16.55
CA LYS A 220 -4.36 25.97 -17.53
C LYS A 220 -3.65 24.65 -17.25
N PRO A 221 -3.36 23.84 -18.26
CA PRO A 221 -2.62 22.58 -18.07
C PRO A 221 -1.34 22.90 -17.29
N VAL A 222 -1.18 22.28 -16.13
CA VAL A 222 0.02 22.43 -15.32
C VAL A 222 1.16 21.79 -16.11
N THR A 223 2.09 22.62 -16.58
CA THR A 223 3.30 22.13 -17.23
C THR A 223 4.18 21.48 -16.15
N LEU A 224 4.50 20.21 -16.33
CA LEU A 224 5.38 19.45 -15.45
C LEU A 224 6.83 19.78 -15.74
N ASP A 225 7.64 19.88 -14.69
CA ASP A 225 9.08 20.11 -14.78
C ASP A 225 9.79 18.87 -15.35
N THR A 226 10.44 19.01 -16.50
CA THR A 226 11.16 17.91 -17.17
C THR A 226 12.43 17.49 -16.41
N ASN A 227 12.97 18.31 -15.51
CA ASN A 227 14.06 17.92 -14.62
C ASN A 227 13.58 17.02 -13.46
N ARG A 228 12.27 16.83 -13.31
CA ARG A 228 11.69 15.87 -12.38
C ARG A 228 11.48 14.55 -13.10
N VAL A 229 12.26 13.56 -12.70
CA VAL A 229 12.40 12.27 -13.38
C VAL A 229 11.85 11.14 -12.52
N VAL A 230 11.12 10.24 -13.12
CA VAL A 230 10.72 8.97 -12.49
C VAL A 230 11.18 7.78 -13.34
N VAL A 231 11.76 6.77 -12.70
CA VAL A 231 12.08 5.48 -13.32
C VAL A 231 10.98 4.50 -12.97
N LEU A 232 10.13 4.17 -13.93
CA LEU A 232 9.01 3.22 -13.72
C LEU A 232 9.52 1.78 -13.67
N PRO A 233 8.76 0.87 -13.03
CA PRO A 233 9.03 -0.57 -13.13
C PRO A 233 9.04 -1.03 -14.58
N PHE A 234 10.12 -1.71 -14.98
CA PHE A 234 10.26 -2.22 -16.35
C PHE A 234 9.38 -3.44 -16.55
N LYS A 235 8.77 -3.53 -17.74
CA LYS A 235 8.03 -4.72 -18.15
C LYS A 235 9.00 -5.88 -18.33
N THR A 236 8.64 -7.03 -17.79
CA THR A 236 9.47 -8.25 -17.91
C THR A 236 8.88 -9.16 -18.97
N ILE A 237 9.70 -9.51 -19.98
CA ILE A 237 9.31 -10.41 -21.07
C ILE A 237 9.97 -11.78 -20.80
N GLY A 238 9.14 -12.81 -20.59
CA GLY A 238 9.59 -14.15 -20.22
C GLY A 238 9.06 -14.58 -18.84
N ALA A 239 8.88 -15.87 -18.66
CA ALA A 239 8.12 -16.45 -17.53
C ALA A 239 8.97 -16.78 -16.30
N SER A 240 10.21 -16.30 -16.13
CA SER A 240 11.05 -16.66 -14.98
C SER A 240 11.01 -15.59 -13.89
N GLY A 241 10.91 -16.01 -12.62
CA GLY A 241 11.06 -15.14 -11.45
C GLY A 241 12.38 -14.39 -11.44
N GLU A 242 13.46 -14.97 -12.00
CA GLU A 242 14.77 -14.36 -12.19
C GLU A 242 14.69 -13.05 -13.00
N THR A 243 13.94 -13.04 -14.12
CA THR A 243 13.77 -11.82 -14.93
C THR A 243 13.09 -10.69 -14.17
N ALA A 244 12.14 -11.02 -13.30
CA ALA A 244 11.45 -10.04 -12.45
C ALA A 244 12.42 -9.45 -11.41
N ASP A 245 13.29 -10.25 -10.82
CA ASP A 245 14.30 -9.80 -9.85
C ASP A 245 15.35 -8.90 -10.53
N LEU A 246 15.80 -9.24 -11.73
CA LEU A 246 16.69 -8.40 -12.54
C LEU A 246 16.04 -7.06 -12.89
N GLY A 247 14.76 -7.06 -13.27
CA GLY A 247 14.01 -5.83 -13.58
C GLY A 247 13.89 -4.92 -12.35
N TYR A 248 13.59 -5.49 -11.18
CA TYR A 248 13.54 -4.73 -9.93
C TYR A 248 14.92 -4.16 -9.57
N GLY A 249 15.97 -4.96 -9.67
CA GLY A 249 17.35 -4.55 -9.42
C GLY A 249 17.79 -3.41 -10.34
N LEU A 250 17.49 -3.51 -11.65
CA LEU A 250 17.81 -2.46 -12.61
C LEU A 250 17.15 -1.12 -12.25
N VAL A 251 15.83 -1.10 -12.01
CA VAL A 251 15.11 0.14 -11.61
C VAL A 251 15.70 0.72 -10.33
N SER A 252 16.02 -0.14 -9.35
CA SER A 252 16.64 0.28 -8.10
C SER A 252 18.00 0.93 -8.33
N THR A 253 18.87 0.30 -9.12
CA THR A 253 20.20 0.81 -9.45
C THR A 253 20.13 2.10 -10.25
N LEU A 254 19.27 2.19 -11.28
CA LEU A 254 19.10 3.41 -12.05
C LEU A 254 18.62 4.57 -11.17
N THR A 255 17.60 4.34 -10.34
CA THR A 255 17.10 5.37 -9.43
C THR A 255 18.20 5.83 -8.47
N SER A 256 18.92 4.91 -7.80
CA SER A 256 19.97 5.24 -6.84
C SER A 256 21.15 5.99 -7.48
N LYS A 257 21.52 5.65 -8.71
CA LYS A 257 22.61 6.31 -9.42
C LYS A 257 22.25 7.68 -9.97
N LEU A 258 20.97 7.92 -10.30
CA LEU A 258 20.49 9.22 -10.76
C LEU A 258 20.24 10.19 -9.61
N GLN A 259 19.87 9.71 -8.42
CA GLN A 259 19.51 10.55 -7.27
C GLN A 259 20.61 11.52 -6.80
N PRO A 260 21.91 11.17 -6.80
CA PRO A 260 22.96 12.11 -6.42
C PRO A 260 23.22 13.24 -7.43
N LEU A 261 22.75 13.09 -8.69
CA LEU A 261 23.00 14.06 -9.75
C LEU A 261 22.34 15.39 -9.44
N GLN A 262 23.11 16.47 -9.60
CA GLN A 262 22.61 17.82 -9.37
C GLN A 262 21.70 18.26 -10.52
N ASN A 263 20.78 19.18 -10.21
CA ASN A 263 19.78 19.74 -11.16
C ASN A 263 18.73 18.72 -11.66
N LEU A 264 18.73 17.51 -11.14
CA LEU A 264 17.64 16.55 -11.34
C LEU A 264 16.89 16.34 -10.02
N THR A 265 15.57 16.21 -10.09
CA THR A 265 14.74 15.74 -8.98
C THR A 265 14.26 14.31 -9.32
N VAL A 266 14.85 13.32 -8.67
CA VAL A 266 14.56 11.91 -8.97
C VAL A 266 13.56 11.36 -7.96
N ILE A 267 12.40 10.99 -8.47
CA ILE A 267 11.31 10.42 -7.67
C ILE A 267 11.71 9.05 -7.11
N ALA A 268 11.41 8.82 -5.84
CA ALA A 268 11.71 7.56 -5.18
C ALA A 268 11.03 6.37 -5.87
N LYS A 269 11.77 5.27 -6.02
CA LYS A 269 11.28 4.04 -6.66
C LYS A 269 10.00 3.48 -6.02
N GLU A 270 9.78 3.73 -4.73
CA GLU A 270 8.57 3.28 -4.03
C GLU A 270 7.31 3.96 -4.56
N SER A 271 7.40 5.24 -4.95
CA SER A 271 6.31 5.93 -5.63
C SER A 271 6.07 5.39 -7.04
N ALA A 272 7.14 5.14 -7.78
CA ALA A 272 7.08 4.56 -9.13
C ALA A 272 6.45 3.15 -9.12
N ARG A 273 6.70 2.35 -8.08
CA ARG A 273 6.24 0.96 -7.97
C ARG A 273 4.72 0.83 -8.02
N LYS A 274 3.97 1.84 -7.59
CA LYS A 274 2.50 1.84 -7.65
C LYS A 274 1.96 1.83 -9.08
N PHE A 275 2.78 2.19 -10.05
CA PHE A 275 2.44 2.21 -11.47
C PHE A 275 2.96 0.99 -12.24
N LYS A 276 3.38 -0.06 -11.52
CA LYS A 276 3.69 -1.35 -12.15
C LYS A 276 2.42 -1.89 -12.81
N ASP A 277 2.54 -2.24 -14.08
CA ASP A 277 1.43 -2.78 -14.89
C ASP A 277 0.22 -1.81 -14.99
N SER A 278 0.42 -0.49 -14.75
CA SER A 278 -0.61 0.54 -14.89
C SER A 278 -0.92 0.78 -16.38
N GLU A 279 -2.21 0.93 -16.69
CA GLU A 279 -2.69 1.32 -18.03
C GLU A 279 -2.76 2.86 -18.21
N GLN A 280 -2.42 3.62 -17.16
CA GLN A 280 -2.42 5.08 -17.21
C GLN A 280 -1.41 5.59 -18.23
N SER A 281 -1.76 6.69 -18.91
CA SER A 281 -0.88 7.34 -19.86
C SER A 281 0.35 7.97 -19.19
N PRO A 282 1.44 8.21 -19.92
CA PRO A 282 2.61 8.92 -19.38
C PRO A 282 2.26 10.26 -18.75
N ARG A 283 1.31 10.99 -19.32
CA ARG A 283 0.80 12.26 -18.77
C ARG A 283 0.12 12.08 -17.42
N GLU A 284 -0.76 11.09 -17.30
CA GLU A 284 -1.46 10.80 -16.03
C GLU A 284 -0.49 10.37 -14.94
N ILE A 285 0.48 9.51 -15.26
CA ILE A 285 1.54 9.10 -14.33
C ILE A 285 2.41 10.31 -13.94
N GLY A 286 2.80 11.13 -14.92
CA GLY A 286 3.55 12.36 -14.69
C GLY A 286 2.83 13.32 -13.76
N GLN A 287 1.52 13.53 -13.95
CA GLN A 287 0.69 14.36 -13.08
C GLN A 287 0.57 13.78 -11.66
N ALA A 288 0.37 12.48 -11.53
CA ALA A 288 0.25 11.81 -10.23
C ALA A 288 1.54 11.88 -9.41
N LEU A 289 2.69 11.83 -10.06
CA LEU A 289 4.01 11.87 -9.43
C LEU A 289 4.66 13.27 -9.46
N GLY A 290 4.09 14.21 -10.19
CA GLY A 290 4.69 15.52 -10.43
C GLY A 290 5.98 15.42 -11.25
N ALA A 291 6.15 14.41 -12.11
CA ALA A 291 7.34 14.17 -12.93
C ALA A 291 7.09 14.58 -14.38
N GLY A 292 7.96 15.43 -14.95
CA GLY A 292 7.88 15.82 -16.36
C GLY A 292 8.59 14.85 -17.29
N THR A 293 9.52 14.03 -16.77
CA THR A 293 10.22 13.00 -17.55
C THR A 293 10.00 11.62 -16.95
N ILE A 294 9.59 10.68 -17.80
CA ILE A 294 9.34 9.30 -17.44
C ILE A 294 10.39 8.41 -18.13
N VAL A 295 11.12 7.64 -17.32
CA VAL A 295 11.97 6.54 -17.78
C VAL A 295 11.16 5.26 -17.71
N THR A 296 10.98 4.58 -18.84
CA THR A 296 10.28 3.30 -18.90
C THR A 296 11.07 2.31 -19.76
N GLY A 297 10.68 1.05 -19.76
CA GLY A 297 11.36 0.08 -20.61
C GLY A 297 10.91 -1.35 -20.38
N GLU A 298 11.59 -2.24 -21.09
CA GLU A 298 11.36 -3.67 -21.06
C GLU A 298 12.67 -4.42 -20.82
N ILE A 299 12.62 -5.48 -20.05
CA ILE A 299 13.73 -6.39 -19.83
C ILE A 299 13.35 -7.79 -20.30
N GLN A 300 14.19 -8.36 -21.12
CA GLN A 300 14.05 -9.71 -21.66
C GLN A 300 15.28 -10.53 -21.34
N THR A 301 15.11 -11.76 -20.86
CA THR A 301 16.19 -12.71 -20.67
C THR A 301 16.07 -13.86 -21.65
N SER A 302 17.20 -14.25 -22.24
CA SER A 302 17.37 -15.52 -22.93
C SER A 302 18.30 -16.42 -22.10
N SER A 303 18.65 -17.61 -22.62
CA SER A 303 19.50 -18.57 -21.86
C SER A 303 20.77 -17.95 -21.27
N ASN A 304 21.45 -17.06 -22.00
CA ASN A 304 22.72 -16.46 -21.58
C ASN A 304 22.81 -14.93 -21.77
N LYS A 305 21.74 -14.24 -22.15
CA LYS A 305 21.78 -12.79 -22.42
C LYS A 305 20.61 -12.08 -21.73
N VAL A 306 20.88 -10.85 -21.32
CA VAL A 306 19.87 -9.88 -20.90
C VAL A 306 19.83 -8.78 -21.93
N GLN A 307 18.62 -8.46 -22.40
CA GLN A 307 18.35 -7.32 -23.27
C GLN A 307 17.45 -6.36 -22.52
N VAL A 308 17.79 -5.07 -22.55
CA VAL A 308 17.02 -3.98 -21.95
C VAL A 308 16.71 -2.96 -23.04
N ASN A 309 15.43 -2.72 -23.27
CA ASN A 309 14.95 -1.60 -24.06
C ASN A 309 14.55 -0.50 -23.09
N ILE A 310 15.08 0.71 -23.24
CA ILE A 310 14.80 1.83 -22.37
C ILE A 310 14.33 3.04 -23.18
N GLN A 311 13.42 3.82 -22.63
CA GLN A 311 12.82 4.97 -23.27
C GLN A 311 12.68 6.12 -22.26
N LEU A 312 12.91 7.35 -22.75
CA LEU A 312 12.58 8.61 -22.09
C LEU A 312 11.34 9.20 -22.76
N ILE A 313 10.32 9.50 -21.97
CA ILE A 313 9.06 10.08 -22.44
C ILE A 313 8.84 11.41 -21.72
N ASP A 314 8.56 12.47 -22.47
CA ASP A 314 8.07 13.73 -21.90
C ASP A 314 6.60 13.57 -21.50
N ALA A 315 6.31 13.68 -20.20
CA ALA A 315 4.95 13.52 -19.67
C ALA A 315 3.99 14.66 -20.09
N ASN A 316 4.49 15.81 -20.54
CA ASN A 316 3.66 16.92 -21.02
C ASN A 316 3.12 16.67 -22.43
N THR A 317 3.94 16.14 -23.33
CA THR A 317 3.63 15.94 -24.74
C THR A 317 3.32 14.49 -25.07
N GLU A 318 3.80 13.55 -24.25
CA GLU A 318 3.80 12.09 -24.45
C GLU A 318 4.71 11.65 -25.59
N ASP A 319 5.59 12.55 -26.04
CA ASP A 319 6.57 12.25 -27.09
C ASP A 319 7.72 11.41 -26.52
N LEU A 320 8.23 10.53 -27.38
CA LEU A 320 9.47 9.79 -27.14
C LEU A 320 10.67 10.74 -27.35
N GLY A 321 11.31 11.15 -26.25
CA GLY A 321 12.50 12.02 -26.31
C GLY A 321 13.76 11.25 -26.72
N TRP A 322 13.93 10.02 -26.21
CA TRP A 322 15.07 9.17 -26.47
C TRP A 322 14.73 7.70 -26.21
N GLY A 323 15.43 6.79 -26.91
CA GLY A 323 15.32 5.35 -26.67
C GLY A 323 16.55 4.60 -27.13
N SER A 324 16.90 3.53 -26.42
CA SER A 324 18.04 2.67 -26.76
C SER A 324 17.82 1.24 -26.30
N THR A 325 18.53 0.33 -26.96
CA THR A 325 18.55 -1.11 -26.65
C THR A 325 19.95 -1.51 -26.22
N PHE A 326 20.07 -2.15 -25.10
CA PHE A 326 21.31 -2.66 -24.52
C PHE A 326 21.23 -4.19 -24.44
N THR A 327 22.32 -4.89 -24.74
CA THR A 327 22.38 -6.35 -24.68
C THR A 327 23.74 -6.79 -24.16
N LYS A 328 23.77 -7.61 -23.12
CA LYS A 328 25.00 -8.22 -22.57
C LYS A 328 24.75 -9.67 -22.08
N PRO A 329 25.82 -10.44 -21.89
CA PRO A 329 25.73 -11.69 -21.12
C PRO A 329 25.12 -11.46 -19.74
N LYS A 330 24.45 -12.46 -19.16
CA LYS A 330 23.86 -12.36 -17.82
C LYS A 330 24.92 -12.08 -16.75
N ASP A 331 26.10 -12.65 -16.89
CA ASP A 331 27.22 -12.46 -15.96
C ASP A 331 27.73 -11.01 -15.94
N ASP A 332 27.52 -10.26 -17.04
CA ASP A 332 27.91 -8.85 -17.18
C ASP A 332 26.74 -7.90 -16.81
N PHE A 333 25.71 -8.36 -16.09
CA PHE A 333 24.50 -7.55 -15.81
C PHE A 333 24.80 -6.29 -14.99
N LEU A 334 25.76 -6.34 -14.06
CA LEU A 334 26.18 -5.14 -13.29
C LEU A 334 26.83 -4.09 -14.21
N ASP A 335 27.62 -4.52 -15.21
CA ASP A 335 28.18 -3.62 -16.21
C ASP A 335 27.11 -3.03 -17.12
N LEU A 336 26.10 -3.82 -17.46
CA LEU A 336 24.93 -3.35 -18.21
C LEU A 336 24.18 -2.27 -17.45
N GLN A 337 23.95 -2.44 -16.15
CA GLN A 337 23.30 -1.44 -15.29
C GLN A 337 24.07 -0.12 -15.25
N ASN A 338 25.40 -0.17 -15.12
CA ASN A 338 26.26 1.00 -15.10
C ASN A 338 26.27 1.73 -16.47
N GLU A 339 26.38 0.99 -17.57
CA GLU A 339 26.30 1.54 -18.93
C GLU A 339 24.98 2.26 -19.17
N ILE A 340 23.85 1.62 -18.80
CA ILE A 340 22.51 2.22 -18.91
C ILE A 340 22.42 3.48 -18.04
N ALA A 341 22.88 3.42 -16.78
CA ALA A 341 22.80 4.57 -15.87
C ALA A 341 23.61 5.77 -16.39
N THR A 342 24.83 5.53 -16.90
CA THR A 342 25.68 6.57 -17.47
C THR A 342 25.05 7.19 -18.71
N LYS A 343 24.54 6.36 -19.62
CA LYS A 343 23.91 6.85 -20.85
C LYS A 343 22.64 7.63 -20.54
N LEU A 344 21.80 7.09 -19.64
CA LEU A 344 20.58 7.75 -19.19
C LEU A 344 20.87 9.11 -18.52
N ALA A 345 21.87 9.17 -17.65
CA ALA A 345 22.29 10.41 -17.00
C ALA A 345 22.73 11.47 -18.02
N SER A 346 23.51 11.06 -19.05
CA SER A 346 23.94 11.95 -20.14
C SER A 346 22.75 12.49 -20.95
N GLU A 347 21.74 11.65 -21.22
CA GLU A 347 20.55 12.09 -21.96
C GLU A 347 19.67 13.03 -21.14
N LEU A 348 19.55 12.81 -19.80
CA LEU A 348 18.75 13.62 -18.92
C LEU A 348 19.40 14.98 -18.58
N LYS A 349 20.73 15.02 -18.46
CA LYS A 349 21.46 16.18 -17.97
C LYS A 349 22.28 16.92 -19.05
N GLY A 350 22.61 16.23 -20.14
CA GLY A 350 23.56 16.68 -21.14
C GLY A 350 25.00 16.37 -20.70
N GLU A 351 25.77 17.37 -20.25
CA GLU A 351 27.14 17.15 -19.80
C GLU A 351 27.18 16.70 -18.34
N LEU A 352 27.95 15.65 -18.08
CA LEU A 352 28.31 15.14 -16.75
C LEU A 352 29.66 15.72 -16.37
N ASP A 353 29.82 16.19 -15.15
CA ASP A 353 31.15 16.53 -14.64
C ASP A 353 31.94 15.25 -14.30
N ALA A 354 33.27 15.42 -14.07
CA ALA A 354 34.16 14.27 -13.86
C ALA A 354 33.80 13.48 -12.58
N ALA A 355 33.30 14.13 -11.54
CA ALA A 355 32.89 13.49 -10.28
C ALA A 355 31.60 12.68 -10.49
N GLU A 356 30.61 13.23 -11.17
CA GLU A 356 29.36 12.53 -11.53
C GLU A 356 29.65 11.32 -12.43
N ALA A 357 30.48 11.48 -13.45
CA ALA A 357 30.86 10.39 -14.34
C ALA A 357 31.59 9.24 -13.57
N GLN A 358 32.48 9.59 -12.64
CA GLN A 358 33.15 8.63 -11.78
C GLN A 358 32.17 7.92 -10.84
N GLN A 359 31.25 8.64 -10.23
CA GLN A 359 30.22 8.08 -9.34
C GLN A 359 29.28 7.13 -10.07
N LEU A 360 28.85 7.49 -11.27
CA LEU A 360 28.01 6.63 -12.12
C LEU A 360 28.71 5.33 -12.53
N ALA A 361 30.01 5.42 -12.82
CA ALA A 361 30.82 4.25 -13.21
C ALA A 361 31.15 3.32 -12.04
N GLN A 362 31.11 3.81 -10.79
CA GLN A 362 31.45 3.02 -9.60
C GLN A 362 30.41 1.90 -9.38
N LYS A 363 30.88 0.66 -9.29
CA LYS A 363 30.05 -0.47 -8.85
C LYS A 363 29.99 -0.51 -7.34
N ALA A 364 28.83 -0.89 -6.79
CA ALA A 364 28.67 -1.08 -5.35
C ALA A 364 29.29 -2.43 -4.90
N THR A 365 29.28 -3.43 -5.79
CA THR A 365 29.92 -4.74 -5.66
C THR A 365 30.26 -5.29 -7.04
N ASP A 366 31.27 -6.15 -7.14
CA ASP A 366 31.58 -6.90 -8.36
C ASP A 366 30.94 -8.30 -8.38
N ILE A 367 30.18 -8.66 -7.32
CA ILE A 367 29.56 -9.97 -7.13
C ILE A 367 28.04 -9.88 -7.43
N PRO A 368 27.56 -10.37 -8.60
CA PRO A 368 26.14 -10.26 -9.00
C PRO A 368 25.17 -10.90 -8.01
N GLU A 369 25.56 -12.00 -7.37
CA GLU A 369 24.73 -12.69 -6.38
C GLU A 369 24.58 -11.84 -5.11
N ALA A 370 25.63 -11.13 -4.69
CA ALA A 370 25.57 -10.22 -3.53
C ALA A 370 24.62 -9.06 -3.80
N GLU A 371 24.68 -8.45 -4.99
CA GLU A 371 23.74 -7.41 -5.41
C GLU A 371 22.30 -7.95 -5.43
N THR A 372 22.08 -9.14 -5.97
CA THR A 372 20.77 -9.78 -6.03
C THR A 372 20.18 -9.99 -4.63
N GLU A 373 20.98 -10.50 -3.70
CA GLU A 373 20.54 -10.69 -2.32
C GLU A 373 20.26 -9.35 -1.62
N TYR A 374 21.09 -8.32 -1.82
CA TYR A 374 20.81 -6.97 -1.33
C TYR A 374 19.49 -6.43 -1.84
N GLN A 375 19.19 -6.56 -3.14
CA GLN A 375 17.93 -6.09 -3.72
C GLN A 375 16.70 -6.86 -3.19
N LYS A 376 16.82 -8.18 -2.94
CA LYS A 376 15.79 -8.96 -2.24
C LYS A 376 15.58 -8.43 -0.82
N GLY A 377 16.67 -8.15 -0.10
CA GLY A 377 16.63 -7.56 1.24
C GLY A 377 15.88 -6.22 1.25
N ARG A 378 16.16 -5.33 0.31
CA ARG A 378 15.47 -4.04 0.16
C ARG A 378 13.98 -4.21 -0.15
N ARG A 379 13.61 -5.16 -1.00
CA ARG A 379 12.22 -5.50 -1.32
C ARG A 379 11.46 -5.99 -0.08
N GLU A 380 12.07 -6.87 0.71
CA GLU A 380 11.49 -7.38 1.94
C GLU A 380 11.34 -6.29 3.01
N TRP A 381 12.37 -5.45 3.17
CA TRP A 381 12.35 -4.31 4.09
C TRP A 381 11.19 -3.33 3.80
N ASN A 382 10.87 -3.10 2.53
CA ASN A 382 9.80 -2.21 2.10
C ASN A 382 8.39 -2.71 2.43
N LYS A 383 8.21 -4.00 2.77
CA LYS A 383 6.93 -4.54 3.23
C LYS A 383 6.52 -4.00 4.60
N ARG A 384 7.46 -3.44 5.38
CA ARG A 384 7.23 -2.84 6.70
C ARG A 384 6.44 -3.74 7.65
N SER A 385 6.71 -5.05 7.60
CA SER A 385 6.07 -6.08 8.41
C SER A 385 7.10 -6.88 9.20
N LYS A 386 6.65 -7.60 10.23
CA LYS A 386 7.51 -8.48 11.02
C LYS A 386 8.30 -9.47 10.15
N ASP A 387 7.60 -10.17 9.25
CA ASP A 387 8.22 -11.15 8.37
C ASP A 387 9.10 -10.49 7.32
N GLY A 388 8.68 -9.31 6.81
CA GLY A 388 9.48 -8.51 5.89
C GLY A 388 10.83 -8.11 6.48
N PHE A 389 10.85 -7.61 7.71
CA PHE A 389 12.11 -7.26 8.39
C PHE A 389 12.98 -8.49 8.68
N ALA A 390 12.38 -9.61 9.12
CA ALA A 390 13.11 -10.84 9.37
C ALA A 390 13.76 -11.41 8.09
N ASN A 391 13.04 -11.37 6.97
CA ASN A 391 13.58 -11.80 5.67
C ASN A 391 14.61 -10.81 5.13
N ALA A 392 14.43 -9.51 5.33
CA ALA A 392 15.40 -8.49 4.93
C ALA A 392 16.75 -8.73 5.61
N ILE A 393 16.76 -8.99 6.93
CA ILE A 393 17.98 -9.30 7.67
C ILE A 393 18.70 -10.50 7.03
N LYS A 394 18.00 -11.60 6.78
CA LYS A 394 18.61 -12.81 6.17
C LYS A 394 19.24 -12.51 4.80
N HIS A 395 18.58 -11.75 3.97
CA HIS A 395 19.08 -11.40 2.65
C HIS A 395 20.28 -10.45 2.72
N PHE A 396 20.27 -9.46 3.63
CA PHE A 396 21.42 -8.58 3.83
C PHE A 396 22.62 -9.33 4.41
N GLU A 397 22.42 -10.21 5.41
CA GLU A 397 23.46 -11.07 5.95
C GLU A 397 24.04 -11.98 4.85
N ARG A 398 23.18 -12.54 3.98
CA ARG A 398 23.65 -13.35 2.86
C ARG A 398 24.45 -12.53 1.84
N ALA A 399 24.06 -11.29 1.55
CA ALA A 399 24.82 -10.40 0.68
C ALA A 399 26.22 -10.09 1.26
N ILE A 400 26.33 -9.90 2.59
CA ILE A 400 27.59 -9.69 3.30
C ILE A 400 28.48 -10.95 3.28
N GLU A 401 27.89 -12.13 3.43
CA GLU A 401 28.65 -13.40 3.31
C GLU A 401 29.27 -13.56 1.92
N LEU A 402 28.55 -13.14 0.87
CA LEU A 402 29.02 -13.19 -0.50
C LEU A 402 30.09 -12.13 -0.79
N ASP A 403 29.90 -10.91 -0.31
CA ASP A 403 30.85 -9.80 -0.44
C ASP A 403 30.95 -9.01 0.87
N PRO A 404 31.94 -9.29 1.72
CA PRO A 404 32.16 -8.56 2.99
C PRO A 404 32.53 -7.08 2.81
N ASN A 405 32.91 -6.64 1.61
CA ASN A 405 33.23 -5.25 1.30
C ASN A 405 32.06 -4.47 0.69
N PHE A 406 30.93 -5.09 0.49
CA PHE A 406 29.73 -4.45 -0.03
C PHE A 406 29.03 -3.62 1.06
N ALA A 407 29.19 -2.30 1.02
CA ALA A 407 28.71 -1.37 2.06
C ALA A 407 27.16 -1.35 2.20
N ASN A 408 26.42 -1.46 1.08
CA ASN A 408 24.97 -1.27 1.06
C ASN A 408 24.17 -2.24 1.94
N PRO A 409 24.49 -3.55 2.02
CA PRO A 409 23.81 -4.48 2.93
C PRO A 409 23.97 -4.12 4.41
N PHE A 410 25.14 -3.59 4.80
CA PHE A 410 25.33 -3.08 6.17
C PHE A 410 24.42 -1.89 6.47
N ALA A 411 24.28 -0.93 5.55
CA ALA A 411 23.30 0.15 5.69
C ALA A 411 21.86 -0.41 5.74
N GLY A 412 21.54 -1.45 4.96
CA GLY A 412 20.27 -2.16 5.01
C GLY A 412 19.98 -2.83 6.36
N LEU A 413 20.99 -3.45 6.99
CA LEU A 413 20.89 -4.00 8.35
C LEU A 413 20.70 -2.88 9.38
N ALA A 414 21.44 -1.76 9.24
CA ALA A 414 21.29 -0.60 10.12
C ALA A 414 19.88 -0.03 10.07
N ASP A 415 19.32 0.17 8.87
CA ASP A 415 17.93 0.58 8.66
C ASP A 415 16.94 -0.40 9.31
N THR A 416 17.18 -1.70 9.12
CA THR A 416 16.26 -2.73 9.61
C THR A 416 16.25 -2.77 11.13
N TYR A 417 17.43 -2.95 11.75
CA TYR A 417 17.55 -2.99 13.22
C TYR A 417 17.09 -1.67 13.85
N GLY A 418 17.38 -0.51 13.22
CA GLY A 418 16.98 0.81 13.71
C GLY A 418 15.48 1.04 13.73
N LEU A 419 14.71 0.35 12.87
CA LEU A 419 13.26 0.47 12.83
C LEU A 419 12.52 -0.54 13.70
N LEU A 420 13.11 -1.69 14.07
CA LEU A 420 12.41 -2.71 14.86
C LEU A 420 11.77 -2.18 16.16
N PRO A 421 12.42 -1.29 16.94
CA PRO A 421 11.77 -0.72 18.13
C PRO A 421 10.56 0.15 17.80
N SER A 422 10.59 0.92 16.71
CA SER A 422 9.48 1.78 16.30
C SER A 422 8.24 0.98 15.86
N TYR A 423 8.44 -0.29 15.48
CA TYR A 423 7.37 -1.24 15.15
C TYR A 423 6.99 -2.17 16.31
N ASN A 424 7.56 -1.95 17.50
CA ASN A 424 7.38 -2.81 18.69
C ASN A 424 7.72 -4.29 18.45
N LEU A 425 8.71 -4.57 17.61
CA LEU A 425 9.12 -5.93 17.25
C LEU A 425 10.27 -6.42 18.12
N GLU A 426 11.20 -5.53 18.49
CA GLU A 426 12.34 -5.86 19.36
C GLU A 426 12.66 -4.66 20.28
N PRO A 427 13.15 -4.92 21.53
CA PRO A 427 13.59 -3.85 22.43
C PRO A 427 14.78 -3.07 21.89
N ALA A 428 14.77 -1.73 22.05
CA ALA A 428 15.82 -0.85 21.56
C ALA A 428 17.22 -1.23 22.11
N LEU A 429 17.32 -1.52 23.40
CA LEU A 429 18.58 -1.95 24.04
C LEU A 429 19.23 -3.19 23.39
N LYS A 430 18.41 -4.08 22.77
CA LYS A 430 18.88 -5.29 22.11
C LYS A 430 19.39 -5.04 20.68
N VAL A 431 18.72 -4.16 19.91
CA VAL A 431 18.94 -4.04 18.46
C VAL A 431 19.66 -2.77 18.04
N MET A 432 19.50 -1.65 18.76
CA MET A 432 20.12 -0.39 18.38
C MET A 432 21.66 -0.42 18.39
N PRO A 433 22.34 -1.12 19.31
CA PRO A 433 23.80 -1.28 19.23
C PRO A 433 24.22 -2.01 17.95
N LYS A 434 23.45 -3.00 17.50
CA LYS A 434 23.72 -3.71 16.23
C LYS A 434 23.47 -2.79 15.03
N ALA A 435 22.40 -1.99 15.07
CA ALA A 435 22.10 -1.00 14.03
C ALA A 435 23.26 -0.02 13.88
N LYS A 436 23.77 0.51 15.01
CA LYS A 436 24.90 1.47 15.03
C LYS A 436 26.16 0.87 14.42
N LEU A 437 26.54 -0.32 14.87
CA LEU A 437 27.74 -1.02 14.36
C LEU A 437 27.65 -1.22 12.83
N ASN A 438 26.49 -1.60 12.32
CA ASN A 438 26.31 -1.79 10.88
C ASN A 438 26.34 -0.46 10.12
N ALA A 439 25.76 0.63 10.65
CA ALA A 439 25.83 1.95 10.03
C ALA A 439 27.29 2.45 9.97
N GLU A 440 28.06 2.32 11.05
CA GLU A 440 29.47 2.69 11.13
C GLU A 440 30.31 1.85 10.15
N LYS A 441 30.05 0.53 10.06
CA LYS A 441 30.72 -0.34 9.10
C LYS A 441 30.42 0.02 7.65
N ALA A 442 29.17 0.37 7.34
CA ALA A 442 28.79 0.84 6.00
C ALA A 442 29.54 2.13 5.62
N ILE A 443 29.71 3.08 6.56
CA ILE A 443 30.46 4.33 6.34
C ILE A 443 31.96 4.05 6.18
N GLU A 444 32.51 3.11 6.97
CA GLU A 444 33.90 2.69 6.82
C GLU A 444 34.19 2.13 5.43
N LEU A 445 33.31 1.27 4.91
CA LEU A 445 33.44 0.66 3.60
C LEU A 445 33.16 1.64 2.45
N ASN A 446 32.17 2.52 2.61
CA ASN A 446 31.84 3.55 1.62
C ASN A 446 31.47 4.86 2.30
N PRO A 447 32.42 5.82 2.45
CA PRO A 447 32.17 7.12 3.07
C PRO A 447 31.25 8.04 2.24
N ASN A 448 30.85 7.64 1.03
CA ASN A 448 29.90 8.39 0.18
C ASN A 448 28.49 7.78 0.17
N LEU A 449 28.19 6.81 1.03
CA LEU A 449 26.89 6.15 1.11
C LEU A 449 25.92 6.97 1.97
N ALA A 450 25.08 7.77 1.36
CA ALA A 450 24.11 8.65 2.02
C ALA A 450 23.17 7.89 2.98
N GLU A 451 22.76 6.69 2.61
CA GLU A 451 21.89 5.81 3.38
C GLU A 451 22.49 5.49 4.75
N ALA A 452 23.78 5.19 4.80
CA ALA A 452 24.48 4.85 6.05
C ALA A 452 24.51 6.03 7.03
N PHE A 453 24.75 7.25 6.53
CA PHE A 453 24.69 8.46 7.36
C PHE A 453 23.27 8.74 7.87
N ALA A 454 22.24 8.54 7.05
CA ALA A 454 20.86 8.73 7.48
C ALA A 454 20.47 7.71 8.56
N SER A 455 20.86 6.44 8.42
CA SER A 455 20.62 5.39 9.41
C SER A 455 21.35 5.68 10.73
N LEU A 456 22.62 6.09 10.65
CA LEU A 456 23.39 6.48 11.85
C LEU A 456 22.74 7.67 12.56
N SER A 457 22.28 8.69 11.81
CA SER A 457 21.58 9.85 12.37
C SER A 457 20.33 9.45 13.14
N TRP A 458 19.51 8.56 12.56
CA TRP A 458 18.29 8.04 13.22
C TRP A 458 18.64 7.39 14.56
N ILE A 459 19.67 6.57 14.60
CA ILE A 459 20.13 5.88 15.82
C ILE A 459 20.65 6.88 16.86
N LEU A 460 21.47 7.84 16.44
CA LEU A 460 22.06 8.84 17.32
C LEU A 460 21.01 9.65 18.08
N PHE A 461 19.95 10.14 17.43
CA PHE A 461 18.96 10.95 18.15
C PHE A 461 17.88 10.12 18.87
N THR A 462 17.52 8.92 18.38
CA THR A 462 16.48 8.11 19.01
C THR A 462 16.97 7.22 20.14
N PHE A 463 18.27 6.88 20.15
CA PHE A 463 18.83 5.93 21.10
C PHE A 463 19.99 6.49 21.91
N ASP A 464 20.96 7.17 21.28
CA ASP A 464 22.11 7.74 21.98
C ASP A 464 21.82 9.12 22.56
N TYR A 465 20.76 9.80 22.08
CA TYR A 465 20.41 11.19 22.39
C TYR A 465 21.54 12.17 22.04
N ASP A 466 22.33 11.83 21.00
CA ASP A 466 23.30 12.72 20.36
C ASP A 466 22.64 13.52 19.23
N TRP A 467 21.99 14.60 19.59
CA TRP A 467 21.26 15.48 18.69
C TRP A 467 22.13 16.18 17.67
N ASN A 468 23.33 16.61 18.10
CA ASN A 468 24.28 17.33 17.25
C ASN A 468 24.94 16.39 16.24
N GLY A 469 25.35 15.21 16.67
CA GLY A 469 25.85 14.17 15.78
C GLY A 469 24.83 13.74 14.75
N ALA A 470 23.58 13.57 15.17
CA ALA A 470 22.48 13.26 14.26
C ALA A 470 22.25 14.36 13.22
N GLU A 471 22.18 15.64 13.63
CA GLU A 471 22.01 16.75 12.68
C GLU A 471 23.18 16.82 11.68
N LYS A 472 24.42 16.67 12.14
CA LYS A 472 25.61 16.66 11.29
C LYS A 472 25.51 15.57 10.22
N ASN A 473 25.19 14.33 10.63
CA ASN A 473 25.14 13.19 9.71
C ASN A 473 23.96 13.30 8.73
N PHE A 474 22.78 13.80 9.13
CA PHE A 474 21.71 14.06 8.17
C PHE A 474 22.10 15.09 7.12
N ARG A 475 22.80 16.16 7.50
CA ARG A 475 23.33 17.13 6.54
C ARG A 475 24.31 16.50 5.57
N THR A 476 25.20 15.61 6.06
CA THR A 476 26.09 14.83 5.20
C THR A 476 25.30 13.93 4.24
N ALA A 477 24.30 13.19 4.72
CA ALA A 477 23.48 12.33 3.87
C ALA A 477 22.79 13.13 2.74
N ILE A 478 22.22 14.31 3.06
CA ILE A 478 21.55 15.19 2.07
C ILE A 478 22.57 15.79 1.10
N ALA A 479 23.78 16.13 1.55
CA ALA A 479 24.84 16.63 0.68
C ALA A 479 25.31 15.57 -0.32
N LEU A 480 25.44 14.30 0.14
CA LEU A 480 25.81 13.15 -0.70
C LEU A 480 24.70 12.75 -1.68
N ASN A 481 23.44 12.82 -1.25
CA ASN A 481 22.30 12.50 -2.08
C ASN A 481 21.12 13.44 -1.80
N PRO A 482 21.01 14.56 -2.56
CA PRO A 482 19.95 15.57 -2.37
C PRO A 482 18.53 15.04 -2.67
N ASN A 483 18.41 13.93 -3.36
CA ASN A 483 17.14 13.30 -3.71
C ASN A 483 16.79 12.08 -2.84
N TYR A 484 17.51 11.87 -1.73
CA TYR A 484 17.22 10.79 -0.80
C TYR A 484 16.05 11.16 0.12
N ALA A 485 14.83 10.78 -0.28
CA ALA A 485 13.58 11.12 0.42
C ALA A 485 13.62 10.79 1.92
N THR A 486 14.19 9.63 2.29
CA THR A 486 14.29 9.19 3.68
C THR A 486 15.16 10.12 4.52
N ALA A 487 16.29 10.63 3.99
CA ALA A 487 17.14 11.59 4.71
C ALA A 487 16.38 12.89 4.99
N HIS A 488 15.67 13.45 4.01
CA HIS A 488 14.82 14.63 4.22
C HIS A 488 13.69 14.35 5.21
N HIS A 489 13.02 13.20 5.10
CA HIS A 489 11.94 12.81 5.99
C HIS A 489 12.42 12.72 7.45
N TRP A 490 13.49 11.97 7.71
CA TRP A 490 14.00 11.77 9.08
C TRP A 490 14.66 13.03 9.64
N TYR A 491 15.34 13.80 8.81
CA TYR A 491 15.86 15.11 9.23
C TYR A 491 14.72 16.08 9.57
N GLY A 492 13.64 16.08 8.80
CA GLY A 492 12.43 16.83 9.13
C GLY A 492 11.84 16.41 10.49
N ILE A 493 11.89 15.12 10.82
CA ILE A 493 11.48 14.60 12.14
C ILE A 493 12.41 15.16 13.23
N LEU A 494 13.73 15.03 13.09
CA LEU A 494 14.68 15.61 14.04
C LEU A 494 14.43 17.10 14.27
N MET A 495 14.12 17.85 13.21
CA MET A 495 13.87 19.29 13.29
C MET A 495 12.61 19.61 14.11
N PHE A 496 11.47 18.91 13.92
CA PHE A 496 10.30 19.21 14.75
C PHE A 496 10.48 18.76 16.20
N VAL A 497 11.16 17.65 16.43
CA VAL A 497 11.49 17.20 17.80
C VAL A 497 12.36 18.21 18.51
N SER A 498 13.30 18.84 17.80
CA SER A 498 14.17 19.90 18.32
C SER A 498 13.50 21.29 18.38
N GLY A 499 12.20 21.41 18.06
CA GLY A 499 11.48 22.69 18.05
C GLY A 499 11.76 23.59 16.84
N LYS A 500 12.51 23.12 15.85
CA LYS A 500 12.86 23.85 14.62
C LYS A 500 11.79 23.65 13.54
N PHE A 501 10.53 24.05 13.82
CA PHE A 501 9.35 23.66 13.02
C PHE A 501 9.40 24.12 11.56
N ASN A 502 9.87 25.34 11.27
CA ASN A 502 9.97 25.83 9.90
C ASN A 502 10.96 25.01 9.05
N GLN A 503 12.11 24.64 9.62
CA GLN A 503 13.07 23.76 8.94
C GLN A 503 12.48 22.36 8.72
N SER A 504 11.75 21.84 9.71
CA SER A 504 11.02 20.58 9.59
C SER A 504 10.05 20.60 8.40
N ILE A 505 9.21 21.64 8.30
CA ILE A 505 8.24 21.81 7.21
C ILE A 505 8.95 21.85 5.85
N THR A 506 10.09 22.55 5.75
CA THR A 506 10.88 22.60 4.50
C THR A 506 11.35 21.20 4.09
N HIS A 507 11.98 20.44 5.00
CA HIS A 507 12.50 19.11 4.68
C HIS A 507 11.37 18.09 4.43
N LEU A 508 10.27 18.16 5.16
CA LEU A 508 9.12 17.26 4.93
C LEU A 508 8.41 17.54 3.60
N ASN A 509 8.32 18.82 3.17
CA ASN A 509 7.82 19.14 1.83
C ASN A 509 8.76 18.60 0.75
N LYS A 510 10.09 18.71 0.91
CA LYS A 510 11.04 18.11 -0.03
C LYS A 510 10.91 16.59 -0.06
N ALA A 511 10.70 15.95 1.09
CA ALA A 511 10.46 14.51 1.14
C ALA A 511 9.16 14.09 0.41
N ILE A 512 8.06 14.87 0.52
CA ILE A 512 6.82 14.63 -0.25
C ILE A 512 7.07 14.81 -1.75
N GLU A 513 7.85 15.82 -2.13
CA GLU A 513 8.23 16.05 -3.53
C GLU A 513 8.96 14.84 -4.10
N LEU A 514 9.86 14.21 -3.33
CA LEU A 514 10.66 13.05 -3.72
C LEU A 514 9.89 11.72 -3.63
N GLU A 515 8.94 11.61 -2.70
CA GLU A 515 8.13 10.39 -2.48
C GLU A 515 6.64 10.76 -2.32
N PRO A 516 5.96 11.20 -3.41
CA PRO A 516 4.60 11.72 -3.36
C PRO A 516 3.53 10.71 -2.96
N THR A 517 3.80 9.41 -3.07
CA THR A 517 2.83 8.37 -2.71
C THR A 517 3.01 7.81 -1.29
N SER A 518 3.90 8.40 -0.50
CA SER A 518 4.11 8.02 0.91
C SER A 518 2.94 8.47 1.77
N VAL A 519 2.44 7.61 2.65
CA VAL A 519 1.40 7.97 3.63
C VAL A 519 1.99 8.60 4.88
N ILE A 520 3.21 8.20 5.27
CA ILE A 520 3.81 8.64 6.54
C ILE A 520 4.41 10.05 6.44
N ILE A 521 4.91 10.47 5.28
CA ILE A 521 5.56 11.78 5.13
C ILE A 521 4.53 12.92 5.30
N PRO A 522 3.37 12.95 4.60
CA PRO A 522 2.36 13.97 4.85
C PRO A 522 1.79 13.93 6.28
N THR A 523 1.76 12.75 6.93
CA THR A 523 1.40 12.62 8.35
C THR A 523 2.40 13.36 9.25
N ASN A 524 3.70 13.18 9.04
CA ASN A 524 4.73 13.89 9.82
C ASN A 524 4.78 15.38 9.49
N LEU A 525 4.46 15.77 8.25
CA LEU A 525 4.26 17.19 7.90
C LEU A 525 3.07 17.80 8.65
N ALA A 526 1.95 17.06 8.76
CA ALA A 526 0.81 17.48 9.56
C ALA A 526 1.21 17.71 11.03
N ARG A 527 2.01 16.79 11.60
CA ARG A 527 2.56 16.95 12.95
C ARG A 527 3.40 18.21 13.11
N ALA A 528 4.35 18.45 12.20
CA ALA A 528 5.19 19.64 12.22
C ALA A 528 4.35 20.93 12.12
N LEU A 529 3.33 20.94 11.25
CA LEU A 529 2.38 22.06 11.10
C LEU A 529 1.54 22.29 12.35
N ARG A 530 1.01 21.21 12.98
CA ARG A 530 0.27 21.30 14.23
C ARG A 530 1.14 21.90 15.35
N LEU A 531 2.37 21.42 15.49
CA LEU A 531 3.33 21.94 16.47
C LEU A 531 3.70 23.39 16.19
N ASN A 532 3.71 23.78 14.93
CA ASN A 532 3.85 25.17 14.48
C ASN A 532 2.53 25.99 14.53
N LYS A 533 1.52 25.51 15.27
CA LYS A 533 0.21 26.15 15.47
C LYS A 533 -0.65 26.34 14.21
N GLN A 534 -0.36 25.62 13.12
CA GLN A 534 -1.06 25.68 11.84
C GLN A 534 -2.04 24.50 11.68
N LYS A 535 -2.98 24.34 12.64
CA LYS A 535 -3.87 23.17 12.74
C LYS A 535 -4.71 22.89 11.50
N MET A 536 -5.24 23.95 10.85
CA MET A 536 -6.08 23.76 9.65
C MET A 536 -5.26 23.16 8.49
N VAL A 537 -4.06 23.71 8.24
CA VAL A 537 -3.17 23.17 7.21
C VAL A 537 -2.70 21.75 7.56
N ALA A 538 -2.50 21.45 8.86
CA ALA A 538 -2.18 20.10 9.32
C ALA A 538 -3.29 19.11 8.98
N MET A 539 -4.56 19.46 9.18
CA MET A 539 -5.71 18.62 8.82
C MET A 539 -5.76 18.35 7.30
N GLU A 540 -5.48 19.36 6.46
CA GLU A 540 -5.39 19.17 5.00
C GLU A 540 -4.30 18.15 4.62
N LYS A 541 -3.17 18.12 5.34
CA LYS A 541 -2.11 17.12 5.11
C LYS A 541 -2.53 15.72 5.57
N CYS A 542 -3.32 15.62 6.64
CA CYS A 542 -3.92 14.34 7.03
C CYS A 542 -4.89 13.83 5.95
N GLU A 543 -5.69 14.71 5.31
CA GLU A 543 -6.56 14.31 4.21
C GLU A 543 -5.79 13.80 2.98
N ILE A 544 -4.56 14.30 2.73
CA ILE A 544 -3.68 13.71 1.72
C ILE A 544 -3.29 12.27 2.12
N ALA A 545 -2.91 12.06 3.38
CA ALA A 545 -2.60 10.72 3.88
C ALA A 545 -3.81 9.78 3.79
N PHE A 546 -5.03 10.27 4.06
CA PHE A 546 -6.27 9.46 3.99
C PHE A 546 -6.64 9.05 2.57
N ARG A 547 -6.34 9.85 1.54
CA ARG A 547 -6.49 9.43 0.14
C ARG A 547 -5.59 8.25 -0.23
N ILE A 548 -4.45 8.11 0.45
CA ILE A 548 -3.50 7.00 0.22
C ILE A 548 -3.90 5.78 1.06
N ASN A 549 -4.24 6.00 2.33
CA ASN A 549 -4.71 4.98 3.27
C ASN A 549 -5.66 5.59 4.31
N PRO A 550 -6.98 5.41 4.15
CA PRO A 550 -8.01 6.08 4.98
C PRO A 550 -7.93 5.75 6.48
N ASN A 551 -7.42 4.58 6.83
CA ASN A 551 -7.38 4.10 8.22
C ASN A 551 -5.96 4.10 8.81
N PHE A 552 -4.99 4.74 8.16
CA PHE A 552 -3.59 4.75 8.61
C PHE A 552 -3.45 5.33 10.02
N PRO A 553 -3.00 4.54 11.02
CA PRO A 553 -3.09 4.89 12.43
C PRO A 553 -2.47 6.23 12.81
N ALA A 554 -1.28 6.52 12.28
CA ALA A 554 -0.56 7.76 12.60
C ALA A 554 -1.26 9.00 12.03
N ALA A 555 -1.86 8.91 10.82
CA ALA A 555 -2.60 10.01 10.20
C ALA A 555 -3.91 10.27 10.95
N VAL A 556 -4.62 9.21 11.33
CA VAL A 556 -5.86 9.32 12.14
C VAL A 556 -5.55 9.95 13.50
N HIS A 557 -4.50 9.50 14.17
CA HIS A 557 -4.08 10.08 15.46
C HIS A 557 -3.73 11.57 15.32
N GLU A 558 -2.97 11.96 14.29
CA GLU A 558 -2.57 13.35 14.08
C GLU A 558 -3.75 14.26 13.74
N TYR A 559 -4.70 13.77 12.90
CA TYR A 559 -5.95 14.46 12.61
C TYR A 559 -6.77 14.73 13.88
N VAL A 560 -6.87 13.74 14.75
CA VAL A 560 -7.59 13.84 16.03
C VAL A 560 -7.00 14.92 16.93
N LEU A 561 -5.67 15.03 17.00
CA LEU A 561 -4.99 16.08 17.75
C LEU A 561 -5.21 17.49 17.19
N CYS A 562 -5.55 17.61 15.91
CA CYS A 562 -5.88 18.88 15.27
C CYS A 562 -7.36 19.24 15.38
N SER A 563 -8.24 18.23 15.47
CA SER A 563 -9.69 18.37 15.40
C SER A 563 -10.28 18.95 16.69
N SER A 564 -11.34 19.74 16.56
CA SER A 564 -12.25 20.12 17.66
C SER A 564 -13.54 19.27 17.69
N ASN A 565 -13.76 18.43 16.67
CA ASN A 565 -14.90 17.51 16.61
C ASN A 565 -14.50 16.14 17.16
N PHE A 566 -14.60 15.95 18.47
CA PHE A 566 -14.18 14.71 19.10
C PHE A 566 -15.09 13.52 18.77
N LYS A 567 -16.36 13.74 18.44
CA LYS A 567 -17.27 12.67 18.00
C LYS A 567 -16.82 12.04 16.68
N ASP A 568 -16.51 12.85 15.68
CA ASP A 568 -15.93 12.37 14.40
C ASP A 568 -14.58 11.71 14.64
N SER A 569 -13.75 12.31 15.49
CA SER A 569 -12.43 11.76 15.88
C SER A 569 -12.53 10.35 16.45
N ILE A 570 -13.48 10.11 17.35
CA ILE A 570 -13.73 8.79 17.96
C ILE A 570 -14.18 7.78 16.91
N VAL A 571 -15.05 8.17 15.98
CA VAL A 571 -15.49 7.29 14.87
C VAL A 571 -14.32 6.88 13.99
N ARG A 572 -13.45 7.83 13.60
CA ARG A 572 -12.26 7.55 12.78
C ARG A 572 -11.26 6.64 13.51
N LEU A 573 -11.02 6.88 14.80
CA LEU A 573 -10.15 6.04 15.62
C LEU A 573 -10.68 4.61 15.73
N LYS A 574 -11.99 4.41 15.92
CA LYS A 574 -12.61 3.08 15.96
C LYS A 574 -12.41 2.34 14.63
N LYS A 575 -12.65 2.98 13.49
CA LYS A 575 -12.38 2.39 12.17
C LYS A 575 -10.90 2.03 12.00
N SER A 576 -9.99 2.87 12.52
CA SER A 576 -8.55 2.58 12.47
C SER A 576 -8.17 1.40 13.37
N ILE A 577 -8.84 1.20 14.53
CA ILE A 577 -8.66 0.01 15.38
C ILE A 577 -9.13 -1.25 14.66
N ASP A 578 -10.28 -1.19 13.96
CA ASP A 578 -10.80 -2.33 13.23
C ASP A 578 -9.81 -2.78 12.13
N ALA A 579 -9.20 -1.81 11.42
CA ALA A 579 -8.19 -2.09 10.41
C ALA A 579 -6.81 -2.50 11.00
N TYR A 580 -6.44 -1.97 12.17
CA TYR A 580 -5.14 -2.15 12.80
C TYR A 580 -5.27 -2.44 14.32
N PRO A 581 -5.82 -3.60 14.73
CA PRO A 581 -6.18 -3.86 16.13
C PRO A 581 -4.99 -3.90 17.09
N ASN A 582 -3.80 -4.20 16.59
CA ASN A 582 -2.57 -4.37 17.38
C ASN A 582 -1.68 -3.12 17.44
N ILE A 583 -2.17 -1.96 16.98
CA ILE A 583 -1.41 -0.70 17.03
C ILE A 583 -1.81 0.12 18.26
N PRO A 584 -0.96 0.22 19.29
CA PRO A 584 -1.30 0.88 20.57
C PRO A 584 -1.66 2.37 20.41
N MET A 585 -1.04 3.07 19.46
CA MET A 585 -1.23 4.51 19.21
C MET A 585 -2.70 4.89 19.02
N VAL A 586 -3.50 4.05 18.36
CA VAL A 586 -4.90 4.36 18.05
C VAL A 586 -5.75 4.35 19.33
N ARG A 587 -5.48 3.40 20.25
CA ARG A 587 -6.16 3.34 21.55
C ARG A 587 -5.78 4.50 22.45
N ARG A 588 -4.51 4.90 22.44
CA ARG A 588 -4.04 6.13 23.08
C ARG A 588 -4.81 7.35 22.57
N GLY A 589 -5.00 7.46 21.26
CA GLY A 589 -5.82 8.51 20.64
C GLY A 589 -7.27 8.49 21.13
N LEU A 590 -7.88 7.30 21.34
CA LEU A 590 -9.22 7.18 21.91
C LEU A 590 -9.28 7.66 23.36
N VAL A 591 -8.33 7.28 24.20
CA VAL A 591 -8.23 7.79 25.59
C VAL A 591 -8.21 9.30 25.57
N TRP A 592 -7.34 9.90 24.74
CA TRP A 592 -7.24 11.35 24.60
C TRP A 592 -8.56 11.98 24.12
N ALA A 593 -9.18 11.44 23.07
CA ALA A 593 -10.41 11.98 22.50
C ALA A 593 -11.58 11.92 23.49
N TYR A 594 -11.73 10.81 24.23
CA TYR A 594 -12.75 10.66 25.26
C TYR A 594 -12.52 11.60 26.46
N LEU A 595 -11.26 11.81 26.87
CA LEU A 595 -10.94 12.81 27.92
C LEU A 595 -11.35 14.21 27.48
N LYS A 596 -11.09 14.60 26.23
CA LYS A 596 -11.47 15.91 25.67
C LYS A 596 -13.00 16.05 25.51
N GLU A 597 -13.72 14.95 25.28
CA GLU A 597 -15.20 14.94 25.24
C GLU A 597 -15.82 14.95 26.64
N GLY A 598 -15.03 14.69 27.70
CA GLY A 598 -15.51 14.56 29.09
C GLY A 598 -16.06 13.17 29.41
N ASN A 599 -15.90 12.18 28.54
CA ASN A 599 -16.33 10.81 28.78
C ASN A 599 -15.23 10.00 29.47
N ILE A 600 -15.11 10.20 30.78
CA ILE A 600 -14.06 9.62 31.62
C ILE A 600 -14.12 8.09 31.67
N ASP A 601 -15.32 7.51 31.66
CA ASP A 601 -15.49 6.06 31.80
C ASP A 601 -15.01 5.33 30.55
N SER A 602 -15.40 5.80 29.35
CA SER A 602 -14.87 5.24 28.09
C SER A 602 -13.35 5.42 27.98
N ALA A 603 -12.80 6.55 28.44
CA ALA A 603 -11.35 6.76 28.46
C ALA A 603 -10.64 5.72 29.36
N LYS A 604 -11.18 5.44 30.54
CA LYS A 604 -10.68 4.41 31.48
C LYS A 604 -10.72 3.02 30.86
N ASP A 605 -11.83 2.64 30.21
CA ASP A 605 -11.98 1.32 29.58
C ASP A 605 -10.89 1.07 28.54
N HIS A 606 -10.62 2.06 27.66
CA HIS A 606 -9.56 1.97 26.69
C HIS A 606 -8.16 1.97 27.30
N MET A 607 -7.95 2.68 28.40
CA MET A 607 -6.70 2.65 29.14
C MET A 607 -6.45 1.28 29.79
N ILE A 608 -7.46 0.69 30.47
CA ILE A 608 -7.37 -0.65 31.08
C ILE A 608 -7.05 -1.69 29.99
N TYR A 609 -7.79 -1.66 28.89
CA TYR A 609 -7.48 -2.54 27.76
C TYR A 609 -6.03 -2.40 27.29
N SER A 610 -5.53 -1.16 27.22
CA SER A 610 -4.15 -0.90 26.78
C SER A 610 -3.12 -1.44 27.78
N LEU A 611 -3.37 -1.33 29.08
CA LEU A 611 -2.52 -1.91 30.12
C LEU A 611 -2.45 -3.43 30.02
N ASP A 612 -3.59 -4.08 29.76
CA ASP A 612 -3.67 -5.55 29.69
C ASP A 612 -2.96 -6.11 28.43
N HIS A 613 -2.97 -5.37 27.31
CA HIS A 613 -2.52 -5.90 26.01
C HIS A 613 -1.19 -5.31 25.52
N PHE A 614 -0.77 -4.14 26.02
CA PHE A 614 0.35 -3.37 25.49
C PHE A 614 1.34 -2.85 26.54
N HIS A 615 1.28 -3.32 27.79
CA HIS A 615 2.05 -2.77 28.92
C HIS A 615 3.57 -2.72 28.67
N ASP A 616 4.11 -3.63 27.84
CA ASP A 616 5.52 -3.67 27.48
C ASP A 616 5.88 -2.94 26.19
N LYS A 617 4.87 -2.31 25.52
CA LYS A 617 5.03 -1.79 24.15
C LYS A 617 4.81 -0.29 24.02
N MET A 618 4.40 0.41 25.07
CA MET A 618 4.07 1.84 24.98
C MET A 618 4.21 2.58 26.30
N THR A 619 5.33 2.44 26.98
CA THR A 619 5.54 3.04 28.30
C THR A 619 5.35 4.56 28.30
N VAL A 620 5.90 5.26 27.29
CA VAL A 620 5.69 6.72 27.11
C VAL A 620 4.22 7.04 26.84
N GLY A 621 3.51 6.18 26.11
CA GLY A 621 2.07 6.35 25.88
C GLY A 621 1.24 6.22 27.17
N PHE A 622 1.64 5.33 28.09
CA PHE A 622 1.01 5.26 29.41
C PHE A 622 1.31 6.49 30.25
N ALA A 623 2.54 7.02 30.18
CA ALA A 623 2.86 8.28 30.85
C ALA A 623 1.92 9.42 30.40
N GLU A 624 1.67 9.54 29.07
CA GLU A 624 0.75 10.52 28.52
C GLU A 624 -0.71 10.29 28.98
N MET A 625 -1.20 9.04 28.94
CA MET A 625 -2.56 8.73 29.40
C MET A 625 -2.75 9.03 30.89
N TYR A 626 -1.83 8.59 31.77
CA TYR A 626 -1.91 8.91 33.20
C TYR A 626 -1.85 10.42 33.48
N ALA A 627 -0.99 11.14 32.75
CA ALA A 627 -0.95 12.61 32.84
C ALA A 627 -2.27 13.25 32.40
N GLY A 628 -2.92 12.72 31.36
CA GLY A 628 -4.23 13.15 30.91
C GLY A 628 -5.35 12.93 31.95
N PHE A 629 -5.23 11.91 32.79
CA PHE A 629 -6.11 11.69 33.96
C PHE A 629 -5.72 12.50 35.20
N GLY A 630 -4.64 13.30 35.14
CA GLY A 630 -4.13 14.08 36.29
C GLY A 630 -3.32 13.25 37.30
N ASN A 631 -3.05 11.98 37.02
CA ASN A 631 -2.22 11.13 37.89
C ASN A 631 -0.74 11.27 37.52
N TYR A 632 -0.12 12.36 37.94
CA TYR A 632 1.24 12.71 37.57
C TYR A 632 2.30 11.79 38.17
N ASP A 633 2.10 11.26 39.36
CA ASP A 633 3.07 10.36 39.99
C ASP A 633 3.22 9.06 39.18
N GLU A 634 2.08 8.49 38.78
CA GLU A 634 2.08 7.30 37.91
C GLU A 634 2.61 7.62 36.51
N ALA A 635 2.28 8.79 35.95
CA ALA A 635 2.80 9.25 34.69
C ALA A 635 4.34 9.35 34.70
N PHE A 636 4.93 9.90 35.76
CA PHE A 636 6.40 9.96 35.92
C PHE A 636 7.04 8.59 36.11
N ARG A 637 6.36 7.66 36.81
CA ARG A 637 6.84 6.28 36.90
C ARG A 637 6.96 5.60 35.55
N TRP A 638 5.95 5.75 34.70
CA TRP A 638 5.98 5.21 33.34
C TRP A 638 6.96 5.93 32.44
N LEU A 639 7.09 7.26 32.57
CA LEU A 639 8.07 8.05 31.82
C LEU A 639 9.50 7.60 32.13
N LYS A 640 9.84 7.41 33.40
CA LYS A 640 11.12 6.88 33.84
C LYS A 640 11.40 5.50 33.27
N LYS A 641 10.42 4.58 33.33
CA LYS A 641 10.53 3.23 32.72
C LYS A 641 10.85 3.31 31.22
N GLY A 642 10.17 4.21 30.49
CA GLY A 642 10.43 4.41 29.04
C GLY A 642 11.85 4.93 28.75
N ILE A 643 12.33 5.89 29.56
CA ILE A 643 13.68 6.44 29.44
C ILE A 643 14.74 5.37 29.72
N GLU A 644 14.57 4.59 30.80
CA GLU A 644 15.48 3.49 31.16
C GLU A 644 15.52 2.39 30.10
N ALA A 645 14.36 2.09 29.49
CA ALA A 645 14.26 1.14 28.38
C ALA A 645 14.73 1.71 27.03
N LYS A 646 15.04 3.01 26.96
CA LYS A 646 15.35 3.73 25.71
C LYS A 646 14.30 3.49 24.64
N GLU A 647 13.01 3.50 25.04
CA GLU A 647 11.89 3.29 24.11
C GLU A 647 11.92 4.30 22.99
N GLY A 648 11.61 3.88 21.74
CA GLY A 648 11.69 4.74 20.57
C GLY A 648 10.82 6.01 20.62
N GLY A 649 9.81 6.04 21.52
CA GLY A 649 8.98 7.23 21.80
C GLY A 649 9.66 8.32 22.63
N VAL A 650 10.73 7.99 23.36
CA VAL A 650 11.37 8.90 24.33
C VAL A 650 11.89 10.19 23.69
N ALA A 651 12.53 10.11 22.54
CA ALA A 651 13.03 11.28 21.82
C ALA A 651 11.92 12.28 21.41
N PHE A 652 10.66 11.84 21.39
CA PHE A 652 9.50 12.62 20.94
C PHE A 652 8.69 13.25 22.09
N ILE A 653 9.03 12.96 23.34
CA ILE A 653 8.22 13.31 24.52
C ILE A 653 7.92 14.79 24.62
N ALA A 654 8.93 15.64 24.40
CA ALA A 654 8.79 17.07 24.58
C ALA A 654 7.85 17.74 23.57
N THR A 655 7.61 17.11 22.41
CA THR A 655 6.93 17.75 21.27
C THR A 655 5.76 16.96 20.71
N ALA A 656 5.92 15.66 20.48
CA ALA A 656 4.95 14.87 19.74
C ALA A 656 3.85 14.23 20.62
N PHE A 657 4.01 14.24 21.95
CA PHE A 657 3.01 13.80 22.92
C PHE A 657 2.23 14.98 23.47
N ASP A 658 0.92 14.81 23.71
CA ASP A 658 0.02 15.88 24.16
C ASP A 658 -0.10 15.89 25.70
N PHE A 659 1.03 16.00 26.37
CA PHE A 659 1.05 16.17 27.82
C PHE A 659 0.43 17.49 28.27
N PRO A 660 -0.32 17.54 29.39
CA PRO A 660 -0.79 18.79 30.00
C PRO A 660 0.35 19.76 30.30
N ASP A 661 0.06 21.07 30.23
CA ASP A 661 1.07 22.09 30.47
C ASP A 661 1.60 22.06 31.91
N GLU A 662 0.74 21.73 32.90
CA GLU A 662 1.11 21.53 34.30
C GLU A 662 2.11 20.39 34.45
N PHE A 663 1.92 19.28 33.71
CA PHE A 663 2.84 18.14 33.72
C PHE A 663 4.20 18.54 33.12
N LYS A 664 4.19 19.27 31.99
CA LYS A 664 5.43 19.76 31.35
C LYS A 664 6.19 20.79 32.18
N SER A 665 5.49 21.49 33.08
CA SER A 665 6.07 22.47 33.99
C SER A 665 6.61 21.88 35.30
N ASP A 666 6.32 20.61 35.58
CA ASP A 666 6.84 19.89 36.76
C ASP A 666 8.37 19.71 36.62
N SER A 667 9.11 19.93 37.72
CA SER A 667 10.56 19.78 37.74
C SER A 667 11.02 18.38 37.30
N ARG A 668 10.26 17.33 37.61
CA ARG A 668 10.54 15.95 37.23
C ARG A 668 10.51 15.76 35.71
N PHE A 669 9.63 16.49 35.00
CA PHE A 669 9.62 16.49 33.54
C PHE A 669 10.87 17.13 32.98
N VAL A 670 11.24 18.31 33.50
CA VAL A 670 12.43 19.04 33.09
C VAL A 670 13.69 18.20 33.31
N GLU A 671 13.83 17.55 34.49
CA GLU A 671 14.91 16.62 34.79
C GLU A 671 14.96 15.43 33.84
N SER A 672 13.78 14.86 33.52
CA SER A 672 13.66 13.76 32.57
C SER A 672 14.15 14.17 31.17
N MET A 673 13.82 15.37 30.71
CA MET A 673 14.27 15.89 29.43
C MET A 673 15.77 16.22 29.43
N LYS A 674 16.31 16.72 30.55
CA LYS A 674 17.77 16.95 30.72
C LYS A 674 18.54 15.62 30.70
N SER A 675 18.00 14.56 31.26
CA SER A 675 18.65 13.23 31.28
C SER A 675 18.86 12.61 29.90
N ILE A 676 18.11 13.04 28.90
CA ILE A 676 18.24 12.64 27.49
C ILE A 676 18.85 13.77 26.63
N ASN A 677 19.45 14.78 27.25
CA ASN A 677 20.05 15.93 26.56
C ASN A 677 19.08 16.61 25.55
N HIS A 678 17.77 16.65 25.85
CA HIS A 678 16.79 17.13 24.90
C HIS A 678 17.02 18.60 24.55
N PRO A 679 17.12 18.99 23.23
CA PRO A 679 17.55 20.34 22.82
C PRO A 679 16.71 21.49 23.39
N LEU A 680 15.43 21.28 23.68
CA LEU A 680 14.56 22.29 24.29
C LEU A 680 14.79 22.51 25.80
N TYR A 681 15.63 21.69 26.45
CA TYR A 681 15.79 21.67 27.92
C TYR A 681 17.24 21.74 28.41
N VAL A 682 18.24 21.60 27.53
CA VAL A 682 19.67 21.57 27.91
C VAL A 682 20.08 22.91 28.55
N ASP A 683 19.54 24.04 28.09
CA ASP A 683 19.89 25.38 28.57
C ASP A 683 18.88 25.96 29.58
N LYS A 684 17.92 25.17 30.06
CA LYS A 684 16.96 25.54 31.09
C LYS A 684 17.32 24.85 32.41
#